data_b75efc204e7d39926ca5cc32b6954930
#
_entry.id   b75efc204e7d39926ca5cc32b6954930
#
_cell.length_a   1.000
_cell.length_b   1.000
_cell.length_c   1.000
_cell.angle_alpha   90.00
_cell.angle_beta   90.00
_cell.angle_gamma   90.00
#
_symmetry.space_group_name_H-M   'P 1'
#
loop_
_entity.id
_entity.type
_entity.pdbx_description
1 polymer ?
#
loop_
_entity_poly.entity_id
_entity_poly.type
_entity_poly.pdbx_seq_one_letter_code
_entity_poly.pdbx_strand_id
1 'polypeptide(L)'
;MSEETKSLNFIEHIIEEDLANGLSKDKLRFRFPPEPNGYLHIGHTKAIGISFGLGEKYNAPVNLRFDDTNPAKEEQEYVDAIKKDVAWLGYQWENELYSSDYFQQLYDWAVQLIKDGKAYVDSQSSEAMAEQKGTPTQPGVDGPYRNRSVEENLDLFERMKNGEFEEGAHILRAKIDMQHPNMLMRDPIMYRVLKKHHHRTGNDWCIYPMYDWTHGESDYIEQVSHSLCSLEFKPHRELYNWFKEHIYNYASDTLPMLPKQREFARLNLSYTIMSKRKLLKLVEEGIVSGWDDPRMPTISGLRRRGYTPNSIRKFIEKVGVAKRENVIDVSLLEFCIREDLNKTANRVMAVLDPIKVVITNYPEDKEEWLEAENNQEDDSAGYRKVPFSREIYIERDDFKEEAGNKYFRLKLGGEVRLKNAYIIKANDVVKDQNGAILEVHCTYDEDTSKKVKGTLHWVSIKHAIIAEIREYDRLFSHESPDSDKDKDFMEFINPKSLTIKTGYLEPSLATVEVGEQFQFQRLGYFNVDDDSTAEKLVFNKTVGLRDSWAKQKPKPQNNQNQNKAKPQQQKRSAISVIQQFGKKYTNLSEEKQLKVKSEIQELAKDVSYDDLEPLFGTAVKKAGTRIAVLIALKELLKNGLERNDAINEFIEKAKADKNEVLVAEASEI
;
A
#
# COMPACT_ATOMS: atom_id res chain seq x y z
N MET A 1 16.53 18.47 -19.27
CA MET A 1 15.83 18.40 -17.96
C MET A 1 16.82 17.76 -17.00
N SER A 2 17.28 18.49 -15.98
CA SER A 2 18.19 17.94 -14.95
C SER A 2 17.43 16.84 -14.22
N GLU A 3 17.93 15.62 -14.26
CA GLU A 3 17.49 14.55 -13.35
C GLU A 3 17.62 15.08 -11.91
N GLU A 4 16.50 15.28 -11.24
CA GLU A 4 16.51 15.47 -9.79
C GLU A 4 17.13 14.20 -9.20
N THR A 5 18.35 14.27 -8.71
CA THR A 5 19.01 13.19 -7.99
C THR A 5 18.16 12.88 -6.76
N LYS A 6 17.33 11.83 -6.83
CA LYS A 6 16.54 11.32 -5.73
C LYS A 6 17.48 11.03 -4.55
N SER A 7 17.20 11.58 -3.39
CA SER A 7 17.99 11.28 -2.19
C SER A 7 17.91 9.78 -1.88
N LEU A 8 19.06 9.18 -1.56
CA LEU A 8 19.15 7.77 -1.18
C LEU A 8 18.31 7.49 0.06
N ASN A 9 17.62 6.36 0.10
CA ASN A 9 17.02 5.87 1.31
C ASN A 9 18.09 5.22 2.24
N PHE A 10 17.71 4.87 3.47
CA PHE A 10 18.71 4.39 4.44
C PHE A 10 19.32 3.02 4.10
N ILE A 11 18.61 2.16 3.35
CA ILE A 11 19.18 0.87 2.89
C ILE A 11 20.18 1.14 1.78
N GLU A 12 19.85 2.02 0.85
CA GLU A 12 20.77 2.45 -0.20
C GLU A 12 22.03 3.09 0.41
N HIS A 13 21.91 3.92 1.44
CA HIS A 13 23.08 4.46 2.15
C HIS A 13 23.97 3.35 2.73
N ILE A 14 23.40 2.30 3.32
CA ILE A 14 24.16 1.16 3.85
C ILE A 14 24.89 0.43 2.71
N ILE A 15 24.23 0.20 1.57
CA ILE A 15 24.85 -0.44 0.40
C ILE A 15 26.00 0.40 -0.13
N GLU A 16 25.80 1.71 -0.31
CA GLU A 16 26.87 2.62 -0.78
C GLU A 16 28.05 2.68 0.19
N GLU A 17 27.79 2.66 1.49
CA GLU A 17 28.83 2.60 2.52
C GLU A 17 29.60 1.27 2.45
N ASP A 18 28.92 0.14 2.29
CA ASP A 18 29.58 -1.16 2.15
C ASP A 18 30.41 -1.26 0.86
N LEU A 19 29.92 -0.68 -0.25
CA LEU A 19 30.69 -0.58 -1.52
C LEU A 19 31.94 0.31 -1.34
N ALA A 20 31.80 1.44 -0.68
CA ALA A 20 32.93 2.33 -0.37
C ALA A 20 33.95 1.67 0.55
N ASN A 21 33.53 0.77 1.44
CA ASN A 21 34.38 0.01 2.34
C ASN A 21 34.97 -1.28 1.73
N GLY A 22 34.83 -1.47 0.40
CA GLY A 22 35.50 -2.54 -0.33
C GLY A 22 34.66 -3.75 -0.72
N LEU A 23 33.33 -3.72 -0.48
CA LEU A 23 32.45 -4.70 -1.09
C LEU A 23 32.41 -4.49 -2.62
N SER A 24 32.77 -5.52 -3.37
CA SER A 24 32.70 -5.42 -4.84
C SER A 24 31.25 -5.47 -5.32
N LYS A 25 30.94 -4.66 -6.34
CA LYS A 25 29.57 -4.53 -6.87
C LYS A 25 29.03 -5.86 -7.42
N ASP A 26 29.88 -6.71 -7.98
CA ASP A 26 29.52 -8.05 -8.47
C ASP A 26 29.12 -9.02 -7.34
N LYS A 27 29.41 -8.68 -6.09
CA LYS A 27 29.00 -9.45 -4.91
C LYS A 27 27.66 -9.01 -4.36
N LEU A 28 27.05 -7.94 -4.88
CA LEU A 28 25.70 -7.57 -4.49
C LEU A 28 24.71 -8.65 -4.96
N ARG A 29 23.92 -9.16 -4.01
CA ARG A 29 22.86 -10.11 -4.25
C ARG A 29 21.76 -9.91 -3.21
N PHE A 30 20.52 -9.91 -3.68
CA PHE A 30 19.34 -9.80 -2.84
C PHE A 30 18.46 -11.04 -2.99
N ARG A 31 17.43 -11.14 -2.18
CA ARG A 31 16.43 -12.19 -2.29
C ARG A 31 15.06 -11.72 -1.78
N PHE A 32 14.00 -12.35 -2.27
CA PHE A 32 12.66 -12.34 -1.67
C PHE A 32 12.37 -13.77 -1.20
N PRO A 33 12.22 -14.00 0.14
CA PRO A 33 12.14 -15.34 0.73
C PRO A 33 10.74 -15.64 1.30
N PRO A 34 9.68 -15.80 0.47
CA PRO A 34 8.36 -16.11 1.00
C PRO A 34 8.27 -17.54 1.53
N GLU A 35 7.51 -17.75 2.63
CA GLU A 35 7.02 -19.07 3.00
C GLU A 35 5.85 -19.44 2.08
N PRO A 36 5.84 -20.64 1.43
CA PRO A 36 4.77 -21.06 0.52
C PRO A 36 3.56 -21.61 1.30
N ASN A 37 3.02 -20.82 2.22
CA ASN A 37 1.95 -21.18 3.15
C ASN A 37 0.69 -20.31 2.98
N GLY A 38 0.50 -19.64 1.82
CA GLY A 38 -0.67 -18.86 1.41
C GLY A 38 -0.36 -17.76 0.40
N TYR A 39 -1.41 -17.09 -0.02
CA TYR A 39 -1.35 -16.01 -1.01
C TYR A 39 -0.66 -14.75 -0.51
N LEU A 40 0.06 -14.07 -1.41
CA LEU A 40 0.65 -12.77 -1.12
C LEU A 40 -0.44 -11.68 -1.02
N HIS A 41 -0.21 -10.71 -0.13
CA HIS A 41 -1.06 -9.53 0.00
C HIS A 41 -0.26 -8.25 -0.24
N ILE A 42 -0.93 -7.11 -0.30
CA ILE A 42 -0.32 -5.80 -0.58
C ILE A 42 0.87 -5.48 0.36
N GLY A 43 0.88 -6.01 1.59
CA GLY A 43 2.01 -5.86 2.51
C GLY A 43 3.32 -6.43 1.97
N HIS A 44 3.26 -7.57 1.28
CA HIS A 44 4.43 -8.22 0.68
C HIS A 44 5.01 -7.41 -0.49
N THR A 45 4.20 -6.62 -1.20
CA THR A 45 4.68 -5.83 -2.33
C THR A 45 5.76 -4.82 -1.94
N LYS A 46 5.80 -4.40 -0.66
CA LYS A 46 6.88 -3.54 -0.16
C LYS A 46 8.21 -4.29 -0.08
N ALA A 47 8.22 -5.51 0.45
CA ALA A 47 9.44 -6.34 0.51
C ALA A 47 9.93 -6.70 -0.90
N ILE A 48 8.99 -7.09 -1.79
CA ILE A 48 9.25 -7.35 -3.20
C ILE A 48 9.85 -6.10 -3.86
N GLY A 49 9.17 -4.95 -3.75
CA GLY A 49 9.60 -3.70 -4.37
C GLY A 49 10.95 -3.19 -3.87
N ILE A 50 11.29 -3.43 -2.58
CA ILE A 50 12.60 -3.08 -2.04
C ILE A 50 13.68 -4.01 -2.61
N SER A 51 13.50 -5.33 -2.52
CA SER A 51 14.51 -6.30 -2.96
C SER A 51 14.77 -6.23 -4.47
N PHE A 52 13.71 -6.28 -5.27
CA PHE A 52 13.83 -6.21 -6.73
C PHE A 52 14.19 -4.80 -7.21
N GLY A 53 13.68 -3.73 -6.59
CA GLY A 53 14.05 -2.36 -6.94
C GLY A 53 15.53 -2.05 -6.67
N LEU A 54 16.13 -2.62 -5.62
CA LEU A 54 17.58 -2.56 -5.41
C LEU A 54 18.33 -3.38 -6.46
N GLY A 55 17.82 -4.57 -6.83
CA GLY A 55 18.36 -5.36 -7.92
C GLY A 55 18.40 -4.57 -9.23
N GLU A 56 17.29 -3.95 -9.62
CA GLU A 56 17.19 -3.07 -10.81
C GLU A 56 18.18 -1.89 -10.72
N LYS A 57 18.21 -1.20 -9.57
CA LYS A 57 19.06 -0.01 -9.37
C LYS A 57 20.55 -0.30 -9.44
N TYR A 58 20.99 -1.39 -8.82
CA TYR A 58 22.41 -1.76 -8.74
C TYR A 58 22.85 -2.72 -9.83
N ASN A 59 21.93 -3.17 -10.69
CA ASN A 59 22.15 -4.24 -11.66
C ASN A 59 22.70 -5.50 -10.96
N ALA A 60 22.04 -5.92 -9.89
CA ALA A 60 22.41 -7.03 -9.03
C ALA A 60 21.33 -8.13 -9.08
N PRO A 61 21.71 -9.42 -9.05
CA PRO A 61 20.75 -10.52 -9.06
C PRO A 61 19.88 -10.53 -7.81
N VAL A 62 18.61 -10.94 -8.00
CA VAL A 62 17.64 -11.15 -6.93
C VAL A 62 17.11 -12.57 -7.02
N ASN A 63 17.27 -13.36 -5.97
CA ASN A 63 16.74 -14.71 -5.90
C ASN A 63 15.28 -14.70 -5.37
N LEU A 64 14.46 -15.59 -5.89
CA LEU A 64 13.22 -16.01 -5.27
C LEU A 64 13.49 -17.32 -4.53
N ARG A 65 13.55 -17.26 -3.19
CA ARG A 65 13.78 -18.45 -2.36
C ARG A 65 12.56 -18.78 -1.53
N PHE A 66 12.00 -19.95 -1.70
CA PHE A 66 10.93 -20.44 -0.86
C PHE A 66 11.50 -20.98 0.46
N ASP A 67 11.06 -20.40 1.59
CA ASP A 67 11.41 -20.88 2.93
C ASP A 67 10.46 -22.03 3.31
N ASP A 68 10.65 -23.17 2.67
CA ASP A 68 9.81 -24.37 2.76
C ASP A 68 10.30 -25.33 3.85
N THR A 69 10.26 -24.89 5.11
CA THR A 69 10.74 -25.66 6.28
C THR A 69 9.63 -26.27 7.13
N ASN A 70 8.36 -26.04 6.77
CA ASN A 70 7.20 -26.50 7.54
C ASN A 70 6.18 -27.27 6.70
N PRO A 71 6.38 -28.60 6.49
CA PRO A 71 5.54 -29.41 5.62
C PRO A 71 4.06 -29.48 6.02
N ALA A 72 3.71 -29.03 7.23
CA ALA A 72 2.31 -29.04 7.69
C ALA A 72 1.46 -27.89 7.11
N LYS A 73 2.05 -26.89 6.44
CA LYS A 73 1.38 -25.67 5.99
C LYS A 73 1.71 -25.25 4.57
N GLU A 74 2.68 -25.91 3.94
CA GLU A 74 3.25 -25.52 2.66
C GLU A 74 2.69 -26.38 1.54
N GLU A 75 2.23 -25.71 0.48
CA GLU A 75 1.57 -26.35 -0.64
C GLU A 75 2.05 -25.78 -1.98
N GLN A 76 2.10 -26.64 -3.02
CA GLN A 76 2.52 -26.25 -4.37
C GLN A 76 1.66 -25.11 -4.94
N GLU A 77 0.36 -25.09 -4.61
CA GLU A 77 -0.55 -24.02 -5.02
C GLU A 77 -0.03 -22.63 -4.63
N TYR A 78 0.51 -22.50 -3.41
CA TYR A 78 1.05 -21.20 -2.94
C TYR A 78 2.36 -20.84 -3.62
N VAL A 79 3.21 -21.84 -3.92
CA VAL A 79 4.44 -21.61 -4.73
C VAL A 79 4.05 -21.01 -6.08
N ASP A 80 3.09 -21.61 -6.79
CA ASP A 80 2.65 -21.17 -8.11
C ASP A 80 1.99 -19.78 -8.07
N ALA A 81 1.17 -19.53 -7.04
CA ALA A 81 0.53 -18.24 -6.83
C ALA A 81 1.56 -17.14 -6.56
N ILE A 82 2.56 -17.39 -5.72
CA ILE A 82 3.64 -16.45 -5.41
C ILE A 82 4.45 -16.10 -6.66
N LYS A 83 4.82 -17.09 -7.45
CA LYS A 83 5.53 -16.90 -8.74
C LYS A 83 4.71 -16.04 -9.69
N LYS A 84 3.43 -16.36 -9.85
CA LYS A 84 2.49 -15.60 -10.69
C LYS A 84 2.40 -14.14 -10.24
N ASP A 85 2.33 -13.90 -8.94
CA ASP A 85 2.19 -12.56 -8.37
C ASP A 85 3.46 -11.71 -8.54
N VAL A 86 4.65 -12.30 -8.30
CA VAL A 86 5.94 -11.59 -8.50
C VAL A 86 6.15 -11.27 -9.98
N ALA A 87 5.88 -12.23 -10.87
CA ALA A 87 5.97 -12.03 -12.32
C ALA A 87 4.96 -10.98 -12.82
N TRP A 88 3.71 -11.02 -12.31
CA TRP A 88 2.69 -10.04 -12.66
C TRP A 88 3.08 -8.61 -12.22
N LEU A 89 3.76 -8.44 -11.08
CA LEU A 89 4.31 -7.14 -10.67
C LEU A 89 5.43 -6.62 -11.60
N GLY A 90 5.84 -7.42 -12.60
CA GLY A 90 6.85 -7.05 -13.59
C GLY A 90 8.29 -7.34 -13.13
N TYR A 91 8.47 -8.17 -12.11
CA TYR A 91 9.79 -8.56 -11.64
C TYR A 91 10.21 -9.91 -12.17
N GLN A 92 11.52 -10.06 -12.38
CA GLN A 92 12.18 -11.31 -12.78
C GLN A 92 13.24 -11.65 -11.73
N TRP A 93 13.31 -12.92 -11.35
CA TRP A 93 14.33 -13.43 -10.43
C TRP A 93 15.42 -14.19 -11.17
N GLU A 94 16.61 -14.15 -10.61
CA GLU A 94 17.76 -14.85 -11.19
C GLU A 94 17.67 -16.35 -10.98
N ASN A 95 17.46 -16.78 -9.72
CA ASN A 95 17.33 -18.17 -9.35
C ASN A 95 16.04 -18.38 -8.55
N GLU A 96 15.39 -19.53 -8.81
CA GLU A 96 14.33 -20.08 -7.99
C GLU A 96 14.96 -21.14 -7.08
N LEU A 97 14.91 -20.89 -5.77
CA LEU A 97 15.60 -21.69 -4.76
C LEU A 97 14.64 -22.08 -3.65
N TYR A 98 14.99 -23.13 -2.93
CA TYR A 98 14.19 -23.66 -1.84
C TYR A 98 15.07 -23.97 -0.64
N SER A 99 14.62 -23.67 0.57
CA SER A 99 15.35 -24.05 1.78
C SER A 99 15.52 -25.57 1.91
N SER A 100 14.56 -26.33 1.38
CA SER A 100 14.64 -27.79 1.31
C SER A 100 15.78 -28.33 0.45
N ASP A 101 16.31 -27.56 -0.51
CA ASP A 101 17.50 -27.93 -1.29
C ASP A 101 18.75 -28.01 -0.41
N TYR A 102 18.74 -27.35 0.74
CA TYR A 102 19.86 -27.21 1.67
C TYR A 102 19.75 -28.10 2.91
N PHE A 103 18.69 -28.90 3.06
CA PHE A 103 18.45 -29.69 4.27
C PHE A 103 19.63 -30.59 4.69
N GLN A 104 20.32 -31.21 3.73
CA GLN A 104 21.50 -32.01 4.07
C GLN A 104 22.66 -31.15 4.57
N GLN A 105 22.94 -30.03 3.93
CA GLN A 105 23.99 -29.09 4.35
C GLN A 105 23.69 -28.48 5.73
N LEU A 106 22.43 -28.11 5.98
CA LEU A 106 21.98 -27.60 7.27
C LEU A 106 22.12 -28.68 8.37
N TYR A 107 21.82 -29.91 8.06
CA TYR A 107 22.02 -31.04 8.96
C TYR A 107 23.51 -31.27 9.28
N ASP A 108 24.38 -31.27 8.29
CA ASP A 108 25.82 -31.44 8.45
C ASP A 108 26.42 -30.32 9.30
N TRP A 109 25.99 -29.10 9.13
CA TRP A 109 26.39 -27.97 9.97
C TRP A 109 25.85 -28.07 11.40
N ALA A 110 24.63 -28.57 11.59
CA ALA A 110 24.10 -28.84 12.93
C ALA A 110 24.90 -29.94 13.65
N VAL A 111 25.32 -31.01 12.95
CA VAL A 111 26.23 -32.05 13.47
C VAL A 111 27.56 -31.43 13.88
N GLN A 112 28.09 -30.49 13.09
CA GLN A 112 29.36 -29.82 13.46
C GLN A 112 29.18 -28.96 14.71
N LEU A 113 28.07 -28.19 14.85
CA LEU A 113 27.76 -27.44 16.09
C LEU A 113 27.64 -28.35 17.33
N ILE A 114 27.09 -29.57 17.18
CA ILE A 114 27.08 -30.56 18.27
C ILE A 114 28.50 -30.95 18.65
N LYS A 115 29.37 -31.27 17.66
CA LYS A 115 30.79 -31.65 17.89
C LYS A 115 31.55 -30.54 18.59
N ASP A 116 31.25 -29.27 18.30
CA ASP A 116 31.86 -28.10 18.92
C ASP A 116 31.23 -27.73 20.28
N GLY A 117 30.29 -28.56 20.77
CA GLY A 117 29.59 -28.31 22.03
C GLY A 117 28.67 -27.08 22.00
N LYS A 118 28.27 -26.64 20.80
CA LYS A 118 27.41 -25.46 20.55
C LYS A 118 25.95 -25.80 20.30
N ALA A 119 25.60 -27.10 20.28
CA ALA A 119 24.23 -27.58 20.21
C ALA A 119 24.04 -28.86 21.04
N TYR A 120 22.83 -29.11 21.49
CA TYR A 120 22.47 -30.27 22.29
C TYR A 120 21.04 -30.71 22.01
N VAL A 121 20.76 -32.02 22.20
CA VAL A 121 19.41 -32.57 22.11
C VAL A 121 18.72 -32.43 23.46
N ASP A 122 17.57 -31.76 23.47
CA ASP A 122 16.69 -31.58 24.62
C ASP A 122 15.51 -32.57 24.53
N SER A 123 15.20 -33.21 25.64
CA SER A 123 14.15 -34.26 25.74
C SER A 123 13.01 -33.80 26.69
N GLN A 124 12.91 -32.52 26.98
CA GLN A 124 11.87 -31.97 27.85
C GLN A 124 10.57 -31.71 27.06
N SER A 125 9.46 -31.63 27.82
CA SER A 125 8.20 -31.16 27.24
C SER A 125 8.26 -29.66 26.90
N SER A 126 7.37 -29.21 26.00
CA SER A 126 7.23 -27.83 25.61
C SER A 126 6.98 -26.89 26.80
N GLU A 127 6.18 -27.35 27.78
CA GLU A 127 5.82 -26.61 28.99
C GLU A 127 7.05 -26.42 29.87
N ALA A 128 7.84 -27.48 30.12
CA ALA A 128 9.05 -27.40 30.92
C ALA A 128 10.10 -26.48 30.29
N MET A 129 10.26 -26.53 28.96
CA MET A 129 11.14 -25.64 28.22
C MET A 129 10.68 -24.17 28.29
N ALA A 130 9.37 -23.91 28.18
CA ALA A 130 8.81 -22.57 28.29
C ALA A 130 9.05 -21.98 29.69
N GLU A 131 8.87 -22.77 30.73
CA GLU A 131 9.14 -22.35 32.11
C GLU A 131 10.61 -22.03 32.32
N GLN A 132 11.50 -22.91 31.86
CA GLN A 132 12.95 -22.70 31.95
C GLN A 132 13.45 -21.47 31.18
N LYS A 133 12.83 -21.16 30.05
CA LYS A 133 13.19 -20.00 29.23
C LYS A 133 12.99 -18.68 29.96
N GLY A 134 12.13 -18.67 30.98
CA GLY A 134 11.81 -17.46 31.76
C GLY A 134 10.95 -16.46 30.97
N THR A 135 11.07 -15.20 31.37
CA THR A 135 10.29 -14.09 30.78
C THR A 135 11.23 -12.97 30.32
N PRO A 136 10.74 -11.93 29.61
CA PRO A 136 11.57 -10.78 29.27
C PRO A 136 12.20 -10.08 30.48
N THR A 137 11.62 -10.21 31.67
CA THR A 137 12.10 -9.59 32.93
C THR A 137 12.74 -10.57 33.90
N GLN A 138 12.68 -11.87 33.61
CA GLN A 138 13.29 -12.92 34.42
C GLN A 138 14.21 -13.77 33.55
N PRO A 139 15.49 -13.95 33.91
CA PRO A 139 16.40 -14.80 33.17
C PRO A 139 15.90 -16.25 33.14
N GLY A 140 16.31 -17.00 32.14
CA GLY A 140 16.11 -18.44 32.12
C GLY A 140 17.10 -19.20 32.99
N VAL A 141 16.88 -20.50 33.08
CA VAL A 141 17.76 -21.42 33.82
C VAL A 141 18.17 -22.57 32.90
N ASP A 142 19.36 -23.16 33.19
CA ASP A 142 19.86 -24.30 32.41
C ASP A 142 18.96 -25.52 32.60
N GLY A 143 18.65 -26.20 31.47
CA GLY A 143 17.91 -27.42 31.49
C GLY A 143 18.74 -28.66 31.81
N PRO A 144 18.10 -29.77 32.23
CA PRO A 144 18.80 -30.98 32.65
C PRO A 144 19.64 -31.64 31.55
N TYR A 145 19.29 -31.41 30.26
CA TYR A 145 19.97 -32.00 29.12
C TYR A 145 21.03 -31.11 28.48
N ARG A 146 21.19 -29.87 28.97
CA ARG A 146 22.11 -28.87 28.39
C ARG A 146 23.59 -29.31 28.43
N ASN A 147 23.95 -30.16 29.36
CA ASN A 147 25.31 -30.67 29.54
C ASN A 147 25.46 -32.13 29.17
N ARG A 148 24.56 -32.68 28.35
CA ARG A 148 24.66 -34.02 27.73
C ARG A 148 25.95 -34.10 26.92
N SER A 149 26.60 -35.29 26.90
CA SER A 149 27.85 -35.47 26.17
C SER A 149 27.68 -35.27 24.64
N VAL A 150 28.77 -34.95 23.98
CA VAL A 150 28.76 -34.80 22.51
C VAL A 150 28.34 -36.07 21.82
N GLU A 151 28.86 -37.21 22.29
CA GLU A 151 28.57 -38.53 21.73
C GLU A 151 27.08 -38.88 21.84
N GLU A 152 26.48 -38.66 23.01
CA GLU A 152 25.06 -38.91 23.24
C GLU A 152 24.17 -37.96 22.38
N ASN A 153 24.56 -36.69 22.26
CA ASN A 153 23.85 -35.74 21.41
C ASN A 153 23.90 -36.13 19.93
N LEU A 154 25.05 -36.62 19.44
CA LEU A 154 25.21 -37.12 18.06
C LEU A 154 24.34 -38.35 17.80
N ASP A 155 24.36 -39.34 18.70
CA ASP A 155 23.52 -40.55 18.61
C ASP A 155 22.04 -40.17 18.55
N LEU A 156 21.58 -39.35 19.46
CA LEU A 156 20.17 -38.93 19.51
C LEU A 156 19.77 -38.13 18.27
N PHE A 157 20.61 -37.24 17.78
CA PHE A 157 20.28 -36.38 16.61
C PHE A 157 20.22 -37.24 15.33
N GLU A 158 21.11 -38.23 15.15
CA GLU A 158 21.06 -39.20 14.05
C GLU A 158 19.77 -40.04 14.12
N ARG A 159 19.40 -40.54 15.29
CA ARG A 159 18.17 -41.32 15.50
C ARG A 159 16.90 -40.48 15.30
N MET A 160 16.95 -39.17 15.65
CA MET A 160 15.87 -38.23 15.29
C MET A 160 15.70 -38.15 13.77
N LYS A 161 16.80 -38.03 12.99
CA LYS A 161 16.77 -38.00 11.53
C LYS A 161 16.21 -39.32 10.96
N ASN A 162 16.57 -40.44 11.56
CA ASN A 162 16.11 -41.78 11.13
C ASN A 162 14.64 -42.04 11.51
N GLY A 163 13.95 -41.14 12.19
CA GLY A 163 12.53 -41.26 12.50
C GLY A 163 12.20 -42.20 13.66
N GLU A 164 13.20 -42.54 14.52
CA GLU A 164 13.01 -43.45 15.65
C GLU A 164 12.14 -42.88 16.78
N PHE A 165 11.96 -41.54 16.82
CA PHE A 165 11.25 -40.87 17.88
C PHE A 165 9.93 -40.28 17.42
N GLU A 166 8.96 -40.18 18.35
CA GLU A 166 7.70 -39.50 18.11
C GLU A 166 7.85 -37.98 18.14
N GLU A 167 6.89 -37.27 17.54
CA GLU A 167 6.83 -35.83 17.56
C GLU A 167 6.79 -35.30 18.99
N GLY A 168 7.63 -34.31 19.30
CA GLY A 168 7.74 -33.72 20.63
C GLY A 168 8.66 -34.46 21.62
N ALA A 169 9.17 -35.67 21.27
CA ALA A 169 10.07 -36.42 22.17
C ALA A 169 11.45 -35.77 22.32
N HIS A 170 11.98 -35.22 21.24
CA HIS A 170 13.30 -34.60 21.18
C HIS A 170 13.30 -33.40 20.25
N ILE A 171 14.12 -32.41 20.58
CA ILE A 171 14.46 -31.28 19.73
C ILE A 171 15.97 -31.01 19.79
N LEU A 172 16.54 -30.43 18.73
CA LEU A 172 17.90 -29.90 18.80
C LEU A 172 17.84 -28.40 19.17
N ARG A 173 18.65 -27.99 20.15
CA ARG A 173 18.77 -26.59 20.57
C ARG A 173 20.20 -26.10 20.40
N ALA A 174 20.37 -24.84 20.00
CA ALA A 174 21.65 -24.16 20.11
C ALA A 174 21.98 -23.91 21.58
N LYS A 175 23.26 -24.06 21.94
CA LYS A 175 23.78 -23.83 23.30
C LYS A 175 24.42 -22.44 23.36
N ILE A 176 23.66 -21.44 23.78
CA ILE A 176 24.09 -20.03 23.79
C ILE A 176 24.15 -19.51 25.22
N ASP A 177 23.08 -18.91 25.72
CA ASP A 177 23.01 -18.32 27.07
C ASP A 177 21.55 -18.24 27.54
N MET A 178 21.19 -19.07 28.53
CA MET A 178 19.85 -19.07 29.12
C MET A 178 19.51 -17.79 29.93
N GLN A 179 20.50 -16.97 30.27
CA GLN A 179 20.31 -15.72 31.01
C GLN A 179 20.28 -14.48 30.07
N HIS A 180 20.44 -14.68 28.76
CA HIS A 180 20.52 -13.59 27.80
C HIS A 180 19.30 -12.67 27.87
N PRO A 181 19.44 -11.31 27.82
CA PRO A 181 18.28 -10.39 27.84
C PRO A 181 17.37 -10.57 26.63
N ASN A 182 17.92 -10.89 25.45
CA ASN A 182 17.14 -11.27 24.28
C ASN A 182 16.70 -12.75 24.40
N MET A 183 15.40 -12.97 24.59
CA MET A 183 14.84 -14.31 24.75
C MET A 183 15.10 -15.26 23.58
N LEU A 184 15.35 -14.73 22.37
CA LEU A 184 15.68 -15.54 21.20
C LEU A 184 17.08 -16.17 21.30
N MET A 185 17.98 -15.61 22.12
CA MET A 185 19.31 -16.14 22.39
C MET A 185 19.33 -17.19 23.52
N ARG A 186 18.18 -17.44 24.20
CA ARG A 186 18.08 -18.42 25.28
C ARG A 186 17.87 -19.82 24.71
N ASP A 187 18.97 -20.44 24.29
CA ASP A 187 19.06 -21.75 23.70
C ASP A 187 17.90 -22.08 22.74
N PRO A 188 17.84 -21.41 21.56
CA PRO A 188 16.74 -21.55 20.60
C PRO A 188 16.69 -22.95 19.99
N ILE A 189 15.49 -23.36 19.57
CA ILE A 189 15.28 -24.62 18.86
C ILE A 189 15.82 -24.49 17.44
N MET A 190 16.64 -25.46 17.02
CA MET A 190 17.18 -25.59 15.66
C MET A 190 16.41 -26.61 14.83
N TYR A 191 16.10 -27.79 15.40
CA TYR A 191 15.37 -28.87 14.75
C TYR A 191 14.27 -29.44 15.64
N ARG A 192 13.20 -29.87 15.02
CA ARG A 192 12.10 -30.62 15.64
C ARG A 192 11.83 -31.91 14.89
N VAL A 193 11.33 -32.95 15.57
CA VAL A 193 10.78 -34.13 14.95
C VAL A 193 9.40 -33.83 14.41
N LEU A 194 9.16 -34.08 13.13
CA LEU A 194 7.87 -33.89 12.48
C LEU A 194 7.71 -34.94 11.35
N LYS A 195 6.76 -35.87 11.50
CA LYS A 195 6.51 -36.95 10.56
C LYS A 195 5.42 -36.57 9.56
N LYS A 196 5.74 -35.61 8.68
CA LYS A 196 4.82 -35.08 7.65
C LYS A 196 5.44 -35.17 6.28
N HIS A 197 4.61 -35.44 5.28
CA HIS A 197 5.00 -35.40 3.88
C HIS A 197 5.36 -33.95 3.50
N HIS A 198 6.53 -33.77 2.91
CA HIS A 198 6.99 -32.47 2.40
C HIS A 198 6.75 -32.40 0.88
N HIS A 199 6.26 -31.27 0.38
CA HIS A 199 5.85 -31.12 -1.02
C HIS A 199 6.98 -31.36 -2.04
N ARG A 200 8.26 -31.23 -1.65
CA ARG A 200 9.43 -31.49 -2.51
C ARG A 200 10.24 -32.69 -2.10
N THR A 201 10.54 -32.88 -0.83
CA THR A 201 11.40 -33.97 -0.34
C THR A 201 10.62 -35.22 0.08
N GLY A 202 9.30 -35.21 -0.04
CA GLY A 202 8.47 -36.35 0.27
C GLY A 202 8.58 -36.76 1.74
N ASN A 203 8.97 -38.00 1.98
CA ASN A 203 9.15 -38.61 3.31
C ASN A 203 10.63 -38.82 3.67
N ASP A 204 11.56 -38.18 2.98
CA ASP A 204 13.01 -38.41 3.17
C ASP A 204 13.51 -37.85 4.52
N TRP A 205 12.76 -36.92 5.10
CA TRP A 205 13.10 -36.25 6.36
C TRP A 205 12.05 -36.50 7.44
N CYS A 206 12.51 -36.83 8.65
CA CYS A 206 11.69 -36.93 9.86
C CYS A 206 11.97 -35.82 10.87
N ILE A 207 12.95 -34.97 10.59
CA ILE A 207 13.28 -33.75 11.34
C ILE A 207 13.29 -32.55 10.39
N TYR A 208 12.82 -31.44 10.86
CA TYR A 208 12.76 -30.20 10.09
C TYR A 208 13.40 -29.05 10.84
N PRO A 209 14.21 -28.24 10.13
CA PRO A 209 14.86 -27.09 10.75
C PRO A 209 13.84 -26.00 11.08
N MET A 210 14.14 -25.22 12.11
CA MET A 210 13.36 -24.03 12.44
C MET A 210 13.81 -22.82 11.62
N TYR A 211 12.91 -21.87 11.43
CA TYR A 211 13.15 -20.65 10.66
C TYR A 211 14.47 -19.94 11.02
N ASP A 212 14.72 -19.71 12.32
CA ASP A 212 15.89 -18.97 12.76
C ASP A 212 17.21 -19.66 12.44
N TRP A 213 17.22 -21.00 12.36
CA TRP A 213 18.36 -21.76 11.90
C TRP A 213 18.50 -21.70 10.37
N THR A 214 17.43 -21.93 9.63
CA THR A 214 17.48 -22.06 8.17
C THR A 214 17.73 -20.77 7.45
N HIS A 215 17.10 -19.68 7.91
CA HIS A 215 17.06 -18.41 7.20
C HIS A 215 18.44 -17.80 6.97
N GLY A 216 19.25 -17.72 8.02
CA GLY A 216 20.60 -17.18 7.92
C GLY A 216 21.56 -18.04 7.11
N GLU A 217 21.47 -19.34 7.27
CA GLU A 217 22.33 -20.31 6.59
C GLU A 217 21.96 -20.44 5.10
N SER A 218 20.69 -20.37 4.73
CA SER A 218 20.27 -20.28 3.32
C SER A 218 20.80 -18.99 2.68
N ASP A 219 20.68 -17.84 3.35
CA ASP A 219 21.29 -16.59 2.88
C ASP A 219 22.80 -16.71 2.69
N TYR A 220 23.47 -17.46 3.59
CA TYR A 220 24.91 -17.68 3.53
C TYR A 220 25.32 -18.61 2.38
N ILE A 221 24.60 -19.72 2.17
CA ILE A 221 24.80 -20.64 1.03
C ILE A 221 24.65 -19.89 -0.29
N GLU A 222 23.63 -19.07 -0.40
CA GLU A 222 23.33 -18.28 -1.60
C GLU A 222 24.23 -17.07 -1.76
N GLN A 223 25.10 -16.76 -0.79
CA GLN A 223 25.95 -15.58 -0.77
C GLN A 223 25.15 -14.28 -0.97
N VAL A 224 24.02 -14.16 -0.28
CA VAL A 224 23.23 -12.93 -0.22
C VAL A 224 24.01 -11.85 0.50
N SER A 225 24.21 -10.69 -0.12
CA SER A 225 24.99 -9.61 0.49
C SER A 225 24.21 -8.88 1.59
N HIS A 226 22.98 -8.51 1.28
CA HIS A 226 22.09 -7.78 2.18
C HIS A 226 20.77 -8.54 2.31
N SER A 227 20.56 -9.12 3.47
CA SER A 227 19.38 -9.86 3.86
C SER A 227 18.31 -8.88 4.36
N LEU A 228 17.35 -8.53 3.51
CA LEU A 228 16.34 -7.52 3.78
C LEU A 228 15.07 -8.16 4.36
N CYS A 229 14.59 -7.65 5.49
CA CYS A 229 13.39 -8.17 6.15
C CYS A 229 12.61 -7.05 6.88
N SER A 230 11.42 -7.36 7.39
CA SER A 230 10.63 -6.41 8.17
C SER A 230 11.16 -6.21 9.60
N LEU A 231 10.77 -5.10 10.25
CA LEU A 231 11.23 -4.72 11.60
C LEU A 231 10.92 -5.76 12.68
N GLU A 232 9.95 -6.63 12.47
CA GLU A 232 9.63 -7.73 13.38
C GLU A 232 10.80 -8.71 13.57
N PHE A 233 11.70 -8.83 12.57
CA PHE A 233 12.90 -9.65 12.63
C PHE A 233 14.12 -8.96 13.27
N LYS A 234 13.98 -7.72 13.71
CA LYS A 234 15.09 -7.02 14.37
C LYS A 234 15.63 -7.74 15.61
N PRO A 235 14.78 -8.32 16.50
CA PRO A 235 15.29 -9.14 17.62
C PRO A 235 16.02 -10.43 17.18
N HIS A 236 15.70 -10.97 15.99
CA HIS A 236 16.32 -12.18 15.45
C HIS A 236 17.72 -11.94 14.87
N ARG A 237 18.12 -10.68 14.58
CA ARG A 237 19.42 -10.36 13.97
C ARG A 237 20.60 -10.88 14.77
N GLU A 238 20.52 -10.84 16.10
CA GLU A 238 21.59 -11.30 16.99
C GLU A 238 21.80 -12.81 16.85
N LEU A 239 20.70 -13.58 16.83
CA LEU A 239 20.73 -15.03 16.59
C LEU A 239 21.19 -15.37 15.17
N TYR A 240 20.70 -14.64 14.17
CA TYR A 240 21.13 -14.74 12.77
C TYR A 240 22.65 -14.58 12.62
N ASN A 241 23.25 -13.60 13.31
CA ASN A 241 24.69 -13.38 13.30
C ASN A 241 25.42 -14.50 14.04
N TRP A 242 24.91 -14.94 15.21
CA TRP A 242 25.54 -15.99 16.01
C TRP A 242 25.70 -17.29 15.21
N PHE A 243 24.66 -17.76 14.54
CA PHE A 243 24.75 -18.96 13.71
C PHE A 243 25.77 -18.79 12.59
N LYS A 244 25.69 -17.76 11.78
CA LYS A 244 26.60 -17.55 10.65
C LYS A 244 28.07 -17.42 11.07
N GLU A 245 28.37 -16.72 12.15
CA GLU A 245 29.73 -16.59 12.66
C GLU A 245 30.34 -17.93 13.06
N HIS A 246 29.53 -18.84 13.61
CA HIS A 246 30.01 -20.18 13.94
C HIS A 246 30.18 -21.04 12.67
N ILE A 247 29.26 -20.97 11.72
CA ILE A 247 29.35 -21.73 10.45
C ILE A 247 30.50 -21.21 9.57
N TYR A 248 30.77 -19.90 9.59
CA TYR A 248 31.89 -19.31 8.85
C TYR A 248 33.23 -19.97 9.13
N ASN A 249 33.46 -20.45 10.34
CA ASN A 249 34.70 -21.09 10.74
C ASN A 249 35.03 -22.35 9.92
N TYR A 250 34.03 -23.03 9.34
CA TYR A 250 34.23 -24.24 8.53
C TYR A 250 33.71 -24.14 7.08
N ALA A 251 33.12 -23.03 6.69
CA ALA A 251 32.59 -22.83 5.34
C ALA A 251 33.24 -21.66 4.58
N SER A 252 34.07 -20.82 5.24
CA SER A 252 34.64 -19.57 4.68
C SER A 252 35.51 -19.77 3.46
N ASP A 253 36.16 -20.93 3.28
CA ASP A 253 36.98 -21.22 2.11
C ASP A 253 36.14 -21.28 0.81
N THR A 254 34.89 -21.72 0.90
CA THR A 254 33.96 -21.83 -0.23
C THR A 254 32.90 -20.72 -0.25
N LEU A 255 32.56 -20.17 0.91
CA LEU A 255 31.53 -19.15 1.11
C LEU A 255 32.16 -17.93 1.84
N PRO A 256 32.91 -17.07 1.15
CA PRO A 256 33.74 -16.06 1.80
C PRO A 256 32.98 -14.86 2.33
N MET A 257 31.71 -14.64 1.96
CA MET A 257 30.95 -13.44 2.34
C MET A 257 29.86 -13.79 3.35
N LEU A 258 29.88 -13.11 4.50
CA LEU A 258 28.80 -13.18 5.50
C LEU A 258 27.65 -12.22 5.13
N PRO A 259 26.44 -12.73 4.96
CA PRO A 259 25.25 -11.89 4.74
C PRO A 259 25.00 -10.92 5.89
N LYS A 260 24.46 -9.72 5.57
CA LYS A 260 24.11 -8.70 6.55
C LYS A 260 22.60 -8.50 6.60
N GLN A 261 21.96 -8.89 7.72
CA GLN A 261 20.53 -8.63 7.91
C GLN A 261 20.26 -7.13 8.16
N ARG A 262 19.26 -6.59 7.45
CA ARG A 262 18.80 -5.20 7.59
C ARG A 262 17.28 -5.13 7.55
N GLU A 263 16.68 -4.40 8.48
CA GLU A 263 15.25 -4.36 8.65
C GLU A 263 14.64 -3.02 8.24
N PHE A 264 13.47 -3.09 7.63
CA PHE A 264 12.65 -1.94 7.26
C PHE A 264 11.23 -2.07 7.82
N ALA A 265 10.55 -0.92 7.96
CA ALA A 265 9.15 -0.90 8.41
C ALA A 265 8.24 -1.60 7.40
N ARG A 266 7.41 -2.53 7.87
CA ARG A 266 6.40 -3.20 7.04
C ARG A 266 5.36 -2.19 6.53
N LEU A 267 4.57 -2.58 5.53
CA LEU A 267 3.44 -1.82 5.05
C LEU A 267 2.21 -2.14 5.90
N ASN A 268 1.64 -1.12 6.54
CA ASN A 268 0.34 -1.18 7.17
C ASN A 268 -0.60 -0.21 6.45
N LEU A 269 -1.80 -0.67 6.07
CA LEU A 269 -2.82 0.14 5.41
C LEU A 269 -4.02 0.36 6.32
N SER A 270 -4.60 1.57 6.26
CA SER A 270 -5.88 1.84 6.90
C SER A 270 -7.01 1.03 6.22
N TYR A 271 -8.05 0.73 6.98
CA TYR A 271 -9.24 -0.04 6.54
C TYR A 271 -8.92 -1.44 5.99
N THR A 272 -7.77 -2.02 6.39
CA THR A 272 -7.25 -3.26 5.81
C THR A 272 -6.68 -4.17 6.89
N ILE A 273 -6.93 -5.47 6.78
CA ILE A 273 -6.31 -6.51 7.60
C ILE A 273 -5.29 -7.25 6.73
N MET A 274 -4.09 -7.48 7.29
CA MET A 274 -3.02 -8.20 6.61
C MET A 274 -2.63 -9.52 7.32
N SER A 275 -3.34 -9.86 8.41
CA SER A 275 -3.14 -11.11 9.12
C SER A 275 -3.70 -12.27 8.30
N LYS A 276 -2.85 -13.19 7.87
CA LYS A 276 -3.21 -14.37 7.09
C LYS A 276 -4.34 -15.20 7.73
N ARG A 277 -4.24 -15.45 9.05
CA ARG A 277 -5.27 -16.18 9.80
C ARG A 277 -6.63 -15.48 9.77
N LYS A 278 -6.64 -14.14 9.84
CA LYS A 278 -7.89 -13.36 9.78
C LYS A 278 -8.45 -13.33 8.36
N LEU A 279 -7.59 -13.25 7.34
CA LEU A 279 -8.01 -13.33 5.93
C LEU A 279 -8.58 -14.70 5.60
N LEU A 280 -7.97 -15.78 6.09
CA LEU A 280 -8.50 -17.14 5.93
C LEU A 280 -9.91 -17.26 6.56
N LYS A 281 -10.11 -16.70 7.75
CA LYS A 281 -11.44 -16.70 8.42
C LYS A 281 -12.51 -16.02 7.54
N LEU A 282 -12.18 -14.94 6.82
CA LEU A 282 -13.13 -14.30 5.89
C LEU A 282 -13.55 -15.21 4.74
N VAL A 283 -12.64 -16.04 4.26
CA VAL A 283 -12.91 -17.03 3.19
C VAL A 283 -13.74 -18.20 3.75
N GLU A 284 -13.33 -18.76 4.88
CA GLU A 284 -14.02 -19.90 5.52
C GLU A 284 -15.46 -19.57 5.95
N GLU A 285 -15.71 -18.34 6.41
CA GLU A 285 -17.03 -17.87 6.79
C GLU A 285 -17.88 -17.35 5.61
N GLY A 286 -17.34 -17.40 4.37
CA GLY A 286 -18.07 -16.99 3.17
C GLY A 286 -18.35 -15.48 3.07
N ILE A 287 -17.63 -14.64 3.82
CA ILE A 287 -17.72 -13.18 3.73
C ILE A 287 -17.19 -12.68 2.37
N VAL A 288 -16.20 -13.36 1.86
CA VAL A 288 -15.60 -13.16 0.55
C VAL A 288 -15.64 -14.45 -0.25
N SER A 289 -15.61 -14.38 -1.58
CA SER A 289 -15.75 -15.53 -2.46
C SER A 289 -14.51 -16.43 -2.52
N GLY A 290 -13.36 -15.92 -2.10
CA GLY A 290 -12.07 -16.62 -2.11
C GLY A 290 -10.90 -15.66 -1.92
N TRP A 291 -9.70 -16.19 -2.09
CA TRP A 291 -8.46 -15.41 -1.96
C TRP A 291 -8.28 -14.35 -3.06
N ASP A 292 -8.93 -14.51 -4.18
CA ASP A 292 -8.96 -13.59 -5.32
C ASP A 292 -10.17 -12.65 -5.32
N ASP A 293 -11.00 -12.65 -4.26
CA ASP A 293 -12.12 -11.70 -4.14
C ASP A 293 -11.60 -10.26 -4.26
N PRO A 294 -12.19 -9.42 -5.13
CA PRO A 294 -11.75 -8.04 -5.34
C PRO A 294 -11.77 -7.12 -4.11
N ARG A 295 -12.35 -7.56 -2.98
CA ARG A 295 -12.34 -6.86 -1.70
C ARG A 295 -11.16 -7.26 -0.81
N MET A 296 -10.48 -8.36 -1.15
CA MET A 296 -9.31 -8.86 -0.41
C MET A 296 -8.07 -8.02 -0.73
N PRO A 297 -7.17 -7.81 0.25
CA PRO A 297 -5.91 -7.11 0.03
C PRO A 297 -4.83 -8.00 -0.60
N THR A 298 -5.17 -9.20 -1.06
CA THR A 298 -4.28 -10.10 -1.78
C THR A 298 -3.89 -9.52 -3.14
N ILE A 299 -2.72 -9.87 -3.65
CA ILE A 299 -2.29 -9.41 -4.98
C ILE A 299 -3.25 -9.96 -6.05
N SER A 300 -3.71 -11.21 -5.91
CA SER A 300 -4.71 -11.81 -6.78
C SER A 300 -6.05 -11.06 -6.76
N GLY A 301 -6.55 -10.68 -5.58
CA GLY A 301 -7.77 -9.90 -5.43
C GLY A 301 -7.64 -8.49 -6.01
N LEU A 302 -6.52 -7.82 -5.77
CA LEU A 302 -6.24 -6.50 -6.35
C LEU A 302 -6.16 -6.57 -7.88
N ARG A 303 -5.48 -7.59 -8.44
CA ARG A 303 -5.41 -7.83 -9.88
C ARG A 303 -6.80 -8.05 -10.48
N ARG A 304 -7.62 -8.93 -9.90
CA ARG A 304 -8.99 -9.18 -10.34
C ARG A 304 -9.88 -7.94 -10.25
N ARG A 305 -9.64 -7.07 -9.25
CA ARG A 305 -10.31 -5.77 -9.13
C ARG A 305 -9.90 -4.79 -10.23
N GLY A 306 -8.78 -5.01 -10.90
CA GLY A 306 -8.27 -4.16 -11.98
C GLY A 306 -7.14 -3.21 -11.55
N TYR A 307 -6.44 -3.49 -10.43
CA TYR A 307 -5.19 -2.81 -10.14
C TYR A 307 -4.11 -3.24 -11.13
N THR A 308 -3.23 -2.31 -11.49
CA THR A 308 -2.14 -2.57 -12.43
C THR A 308 -0.81 -2.75 -11.68
N PRO A 309 0.15 -3.51 -12.25
CA PRO A 309 1.50 -3.60 -11.70
C PRO A 309 2.15 -2.22 -11.49
N ASN A 310 2.01 -1.33 -12.49
CA ASN A 310 2.56 0.01 -12.46
C ASN A 310 1.99 0.84 -11.30
N SER A 311 0.68 0.76 -11.04
CA SER A 311 0.04 1.47 -9.94
C SER A 311 0.54 1.02 -8.58
N ILE A 312 0.78 -0.30 -8.40
CA ILE A 312 1.30 -0.87 -7.15
C ILE A 312 2.78 -0.49 -6.98
N ARG A 313 3.61 -0.62 -8.01
CA ARG A 313 5.02 -0.19 -7.97
C ARG A 313 5.13 1.30 -7.60
N LYS A 314 4.33 2.15 -8.23
CA LYS A 314 4.27 3.59 -7.93
C LYS A 314 3.78 3.89 -6.51
N PHE A 315 2.82 3.11 -6.01
CA PHE A 315 2.38 3.21 -4.63
C PHE A 315 3.52 2.90 -3.66
N ILE A 316 4.24 1.79 -3.85
CA ILE A 316 5.39 1.41 -3.01
C ILE A 316 6.50 2.47 -3.06
N GLU A 317 6.78 3.01 -4.24
CA GLU A 317 7.74 4.11 -4.39
C GLU A 317 7.34 5.36 -3.58
N LYS A 318 6.05 5.73 -3.59
CA LYS A 318 5.53 6.88 -2.81
C LYS A 318 5.53 6.60 -1.29
N VAL A 319 5.27 5.37 -0.88
CA VAL A 319 5.37 4.94 0.54
C VAL A 319 6.82 5.03 1.03
N GLY A 320 7.77 4.65 0.17
CA GLY A 320 9.19 4.68 0.47
C GLY A 320 9.64 3.69 1.53
N VAL A 321 10.93 3.76 1.88
CA VAL A 321 11.60 2.87 2.85
C VAL A 321 11.81 3.62 4.16
N ALA A 322 11.22 3.13 5.25
CA ALA A 322 11.25 3.78 6.57
C ALA A 322 11.80 2.84 7.65
N LYS A 323 12.41 3.45 8.69
CA LYS A 323 12.90 2.77 9.91
C LYS A 323 11.85 2.67 11.02
N ARG A 324 10.68 3.29 10.87
CA ARG A 324 9.61 3.31 11.87
C ARG A 324 8.31 2.90 11.20
N GLU A 325 7.54 2.09 11.89
CA GLU A 325 6.22 1.69 11.43
C GLU A 325 5.26 2.88 11.41
N ASN A 326 4.43 2.92 10.39
CA ASN A 326 3.35 3.87 10.22
C ASN A 326 2.19 3.18 9.49
N VAL A 327 1.00 3.76 9.61
CA VAL A 327 -0.17 3.34 8.84
C VAL A 327 -0.32 4.28 7.66
N ILE A 328 -0.33 3.73 6.46
CA ILE A 328 -0.55 4.45 5.22
C ILE A 328 -2.06 4.51 4.95
N ASP A 329 -2.57 5.68 4.61
CA ASP A 329 -3.97 5.82 4.19
C ASP A 329 -4.18 5.08 2.86
N VAL A 330 -5.17 4.17 2.82
CA VAL A 330 -5.50 3.39 1.61
C VAL A 330 -5.86 4.28 0.41
N SER A 331 -6.29 5.51 0.65
CA SER A 331 -6.55 6.49 -0.42
C SER A 331 -5.32 6.81 -1.28
N LEU A 332 -4.10 6.62 -0.75
CA LEU A 332 -2.87 6.75 -1.55
C LEU A 332 -2.75 5.63 -2.60
N LEU A 333 -3.12 4.39 -2.24
CA LEU A 333 -3.18 3.27 -3.19
C LEU A 333 -4.25 3.53 -4.26
N GLU A 334 -5.45 3.97 -3.83
CA GLU A 334 -6.54 4.36 -4.73
C GLU A 334 -6.17 5.55 -5.63
N PHE A 335 -5.35 6.48 -5.15
CA PHE A 335 -4.80 7.58 -5.95
C PHE A 335 -3.85 7.07 -7.04
N CYS A 336 -2.94 6.16 -6.70
CA CYS A 336 -1.97 5.61 -7.66
C CYS A 336 -2.65 4.88 -8.81
N ILE A 337 -3.70 4.09 -8.54
CA ILE A 337 -4.44 3.40 -9.60
C ILE A 337 -5.26 4.38 -10.45
N ARG A 338 -5.89 5.42 -9.86
CA ARG A 338 -6.56 6.47 -10.64
C ARG A 338 -5.61 7.19 -11.58
N GLU A 339 -4.42 7.52 -11.10
CA GLU A 339 -3.38 8.22 -11.87
C GLU A 339 -2.88 7.38 -13.04
N ASP A 340 -2.79 6.07 -12.86
CA ASP A 340 -2.38 5.12 -13.90
C ASP A 340 -3.49 4.94 -14.94
N LEU A 341 -4.70 4.57 -14.50
CA LEU A 341 -5.84 4.34 -15.37
C LEU A 341 -6.32 5.59 -16.12
N ASN A 342 -6.10 6.79 -15.57
CA ASN A 342 -6.41 8.02 -16.31
C ASN A 342 -5.61 8.15 -17.60
N LYS A 343 -4.41 7.57 -17.64
CA LYS A 343 -3.54 7.58 -18.83
C LYS A 343 -3.81 6.42 -19.77
N THR A 344 -4.10 5.24 -19.22
CA THR A 344 -4.10 3.99 -19.97
C THR A 344 -5.48 3.49 -20.36
N ALA A 345 -6.53 3.80 -19.55
CA ALA A 345 -7.85 3.25 -19.79
C ALA A 345 -8.64 4.01 -20.86
N ASN A 346 -9.20 3.29 -21.82
CA ASN A 346 -10.13 3.83 -22.79
C ASN A 346 -11.41 4.32 -22.10
N ARG A 347 -11.91 5.46 -22.56
CA ARG A 347 -13.12 6.10 -22.02
C ARG A 347 -14.34 5.69 -22.83
N VAL A 348 -15.26 5.01 -22.16
CA VAL A 348 -16.49 4.48 -22.76
C VAL A 348 -17.72 4.99 -22.02
N MET A 349 -18.88 4.89 -22.65
CA MET A 349 -20.15 5.28 -22.04
C MET A 349 -20.89 4.05 -21.53
N ALA A 350 -21.39 4.16 -20.30
CA ALA A 350 -22.19 3.15 -19.62
C ALA A 350 -23.23 3.87 -18.73
N VAL A 351 -24.40 3.29 -18.57
CA VAL A 351 -25.47 3.78 -17.70
C VAL A 351 -25.84 2.68 -16.71
N LEU A 352 -25.77 2.95 -15.41
CA LEU A 352 -25.95 1.97 -14.35
C LEU A 352 -27.28 2.11 -13.59
N ASP A 353 -27.89 3.27 -13.63
CA ASP A 353 -29.24 3.54 -13.13
C ASP A 353 -30.03 4.31 -14.20
N PRO A 354 -30.61 3.60 -15.18
CA PRO A 354 -31.15 4.21 -16.37
C PRO A 354 -32.46 4.96 -16.13
N ILE A 355 -32.57 6.10 -16.82
CA ILE A 355 -33.84 6.72 -17.17
C ILE A 355 -33.91 6.86 -18.70
N LYS A 356 -35.05 6.52 -19.27
CA LYS A 356 -35.30 6.61 -20.73
C LYS A 356 -35.49 8.07 -21.16
N VAL A 357 -34.77 8.48 -22.18
CA VAL A 357 -34.97 9.76 -22.87
C VAL A 357 -35.41 9.48 -24.28
N VAL A 358 -36.55 10.10 -24.69
CA VAL A 358 -37.11 10.03 -26.05
C VAL A 358 -36.88 11.37 -26.72
N ILE A 359 -36.14 11.38 -27.83
CA ILE A 359 -35.86 12.60 -28.61
C ILE A 359 -36.95 12.75 -29.69
N THR A 360 -37.97 13.54 -29.36
CA THR A 360 -39.25 13.57 -30.11
C THR A 360 -39.13 14.11 -31.52
N ASN A 361 -38.19 15.00 -31.81
CA ASN A 361 -37.93 15.54 -33.14
C ASN A 361 -36.81 14.81 -33.91
N TYR A 362 -36.28 13.68 -33.39
CA TYR A 362 -35.34 12.82 -34.10
C TYR A 362 -36.13 11.77 -34.88
N PRO A 363 -35.86 11.55 -36.20
CA PRO A 363 -36.60 10.59 -37.00
C PRO A 363 -36.53 9.17 -36.42
N GLU A 364 -37.64 8.43 -36.48
CA GLU A 364 -37.80 7.14 -35.80
C GLU A 364 -36.82 6.08 -36.29
N ASP A 365 -36.61 6.04 -37.62
CA ASP A 365 -35.75 5.07 -38.30
C ASP A 365 -34.31 5.57 -38.51
N LYS A 366 -33.99 6.79 -38.08
CA LYS A 366 -32.65 7.35 -38.25
C LYS A 366 -31.68 6.80 -37.19
N GLU A 367 -30.55 6.32 -37.68
CA GLU A 367 -29.39 5.90 -36.86
C GLU A 367 -28.14 6.58 -37.38
N GLU A 368 -27.30 7.05 -36.46
CA GLU A 368 -26.03 7.68 -36.78
C GLU A 368 -24.92 7.06 -35.95
N TRP A 369 -23.74 6.87 -36.55
CA TRP A 369 -22.56 6.40 -35.88
C TRP A 369 -21.58 7.57 -35.67
N LEU A 370 -21.61 8.13 -34.46
CA LEU A 370 -20.85 9.30 -34.09
C LEU A 370 -19.45 8.92 -33.67
N GLU A 371 -18.47 9.78 -33.92
CA GLU A 371 -17.08 9.56 -33.47
C GLU A 371 -16.91 9.97 -32.02
N ALA A 372 -16.21 9.12 -31.26
CA ALA A 372 -15.83 9.35 -29.87
C ALA A 372 -14.36 9.01 -29.68
N GLU A 373 -13.63 9.90 -29.02
CA GLU A 373 -12.24 9.69 -28.63
C GLU A 373 -12.14 8.54 -27.61
N ASN A 374 -11.17 7.64 -27.81
CA ASN A 374 -10.92 6.55 -26.86
C ASN A 374 -10.22 7.03 -25.60
N ASN A 375 -9.26 7.95 -25.70
CA ASN A 375 -8.61 8.55 -24.55
C ASN A 375 -8.19 9.99 -24.87
N GLN A 376 -8.61 10.96 -24.05
CA GLN A 376 -8.25 12.38 -24.22
C GLN A 376 -6.82 12.74 -23.77
N GLU A 377 -6.17 11.84 -23.03
CA GLU A 377 -4.78 12.01 -22.59
C GLU A 377 -3.78 11.33 -23.53
N ASP A 378 -4.28 10.56 -24.53
CA ASP A 378 -3.45 9.79 -25.46
C ASP A 378 -4.08 9.82 -26.86
N ASP A 379 -3.58 10.71 -27.72
CA ASP A 379 -4.05 10.84 -29.10
C ASP A 379 -3.82 9.55 -29.92
N SER A 380 -2.88 8.69 -29.53
CA SER A 380 -2.61 7.41 -30.20
C SER A 380 -3.69 6.34 -29.95
N ALA A 381 -4.50 6.51 -28.91
CA ALA A 381 -5.64 5.62 -28.63
C ALA A 381 -6.73 5.66 -29.70
N GLY A 382 -6.75 6.69 -30.55
CA GLY A 382 -7.66 6.81 -31.67
C GLY A 382 -9.12 7.06 -31.30
N TYR A 383 -10.01 6.66 -32.20
CA TYR A 383 -11.45 6.94 -32.11
C TYR A 383 -12.24 5.65 -32.29
N ARG A 384 -13.48 5.65 -31.77
CA ARG A 384 -14.47 4.60 -31.98
C ARG A 384 -15.78 5.21 -32.45
N LYS A 385 -16.69 4.36 -33.00
CA LYS A 385 -18.04 4.75 -33.41
C LYS A 385 -19.03 4.39 -32.30
N VAL A 386 -19.89 5.36 -31.93
CA VAL A 386 -20.97 5.18 -30.97
C VAL A 386 -22.30 5.44 -31.65
N PRO A 387 -23.26 4.49 -31.63
CA PRO A 387 -24.55 4.66 -32.30
C PRO A 387 -25.46 5.60 -31.53
N PHE A 388 -26.10 6.53 -32.25
CA PHE A 388 -27.12 7.44 -31.75
C PHE A 388 -28.47 7.09 -32.36
N SER A 389 -29.51 7.05 -31.52
CA SER A 389 -30.88 6.74 -31.91
C SER A 389 -31.88 7.64 -31.19
N ARG A 390 -33.15 7.60 -31.61
CA ARG A 390 -34.24 8.37 -31.00
C ARG A 390 -34.41 8.12 -29.50
N GLU A 391 -34.19 6.88 -29.05
CA GLU A 391 -34.31 6.46 -27.65
C GLU A 391 -32.94 6.17 -27.07
N ILE A 392 -32.63 6.82 -25.95
CA ILE A 392 -31.36 6.67 -25.22
C ILE A 392 -31.60 6.50 -23.71
N TYR A 393 -30.65 5.89 -23.04
CA TYR A 393 -30.54 5.94 -21.56
C TYR A 393 -29.55 7.01 -21.12
N ILE A 394 -29.90 7.70 -20.04
CA ILE A 394 -28.98 8.51 -19.23
C ILE A 394 -29.07 8.04 -17.77
N GLU A 395 -28.14 8.47 -16.90
CA GLU A 395 -28.26 8.20 -15.47
C GLU A 395 -29.50 8.91 -14.90
N ARG A 396 -30.26 8.23 -14.06
CA ARG A 396 -31.46 8.79 -13.39
C ARG A 396 -31.15 10.04 -12.60
N ASP A 397 -30.00 10.05 -11.91
CA ASP A 397 -29.51 11.22 -11.16
C ASP A 397 -29.15 12.42 -12.06
N ASP A 398 -29.00 12.24 -13.35
CA ASP A 398 -28.74 13.30 -14.32
C ASP A 398 -29.98 14.05 -14.74
N PHE A 399 -31.16 13.61 -14.32
CA PHE A 399 -32.43 14.32 -14.54
C PHE A 399 -33.11 14.72 -13.25
N LYS A 400 -33.64 15.95 -13.20
CA LYS A 400 -34.56 16.42 -12.15
C LYS A 400 -35.63 17.30 -12.79
N GLU A 401 -36.87 17.07 -12.43
CA GLU A 401 -37.98 17.91 -12.85
C GLU A 401 -37.85 19.32 -12.31
N GLU A 402 -37.61 19.44 -11.01
CA GLU A 402 -37.33 20.70 -10.33
C GLU A 402 -35.89 20.71 -9.80
N ALA A 403 -35.11 21.72 -10.14
CA ALA A 403 -33.75 21.85 -9.71
C ALA A 403 -33.29 23.31 -9.55
N GLY A 404 -32.50 23.57 -8.53
CA GLY A 404 -31.94 24.89 -8.26
C GLY A 404 -30.88 25.32 -9.26
N ASN A 405 -30.46 26.58 -9.21
CA ASN A 405 -29.53 27.24 -10.13
C ASN A 405 -28.11 26.60 -10.19
N LYS A 406 -27.73 25.81 -9.18
CA LYS A 406 -26.43 25.10 -9.13
C LYS A 406 -26.46 23.69 -9.69
N TYR A 407 -27.61 23.23 -10.21
CA TYR A 407 -27.74 21.93 -10.85
C TYR A 407 -27.44 22.08 -12.36
N PHE A 408 -26.27 21.60 -12.77
CA PHE A 408 -25.76 21.69 -14.15
C PHE A 408 -25.98 20.39 -14.95
N ARG A 409 -27.11 19.73 -14.70
CA ARG A 409 -27.56 18.53 -15.43
C ARG A 409 -28.92 18.79 -16.06
N LEU A 410 -29.54 17.79 -16.65
CA LEU A 410 -30.82 17.95 -17.33
C LEU A 410 -31.95 18.22 -16.35
N LYS A 411 -32.73 19.26 -16.60
CA LYS A 411 -33.96 19.59 -15.87
C LYS A 411 -35.05 19.98 -16.85
N LEU A 412 -36.31 19.92 -16.40
CA LEU A 412 -37.43 20.32 -17.24
C LEU A 412 -37.24 21.76 -17.73
N GLY A 413 -37.37 21.97 -19.06
CA GLY A 413 -37.08 23.24 -19.73
C GLY A 413 -35.60 23.56 -19.90
N GLY A 414 -34.68 22.78 -19.33
CA GLY A 414 -33.22 22.97 -19.39
C GLY A 414 -32.57 22.25 -20.56
N GLU A 415 -31.34 22.71 -20.86
CA GLU A 415 -30.53 22.17 -21.97
C GLU A 415 -29.21 21.60 -21.42
N VAL A 416 -28.80 20.48 -22.03
CA VAL A 416 -27.48 19.85 -21.76
C VAL A 416 -26.91 19.28 -23.07
N ARG A 417 -25.58 19.10 -23.10
CA ARG A 417 -24.89 18.38 -24.17
C ARG A 417 -24.84 16.89 -23.87
N LEU A 418 -25.22 16.08 -24.83
CA LEU A 418 -24.85 14.67 -24.84
C LEU A 418 -23.41 14.53 -25.33
N LYS A 419 -22.59 13.78 -24.61
CA LYS A 419 -21.16 13.61 -24.91
C LYS A 419 -20.97 13.09 -26.33
N ASN A 420 -20.14 13.76 -27.13
CA ASN A 420 -19.88 13.47 -28.54
C ASN A 420 -21.12 13.44 -29.44
N ALA A 421 -22.22 14.08 -29.03
CA ALA A 421 -23.48 14.13 -29.77
C ALA A 421 -24.11 15.55 -29.68
N TYR A 422 -25.38 15.64 -29.64
CA TYR A 422 -26.18 16.82 -29.75
C TYR A 422 -26.45 17.52 -28.41
N ILE A 423 -26.99 18.73 -28.48
CA ILE A 423 -27.61 19.39 -27.35
C ILE A 423 -29.07 18.96 -27.29
N ILE A 424 -29.54 18.57 -26.10
CA ILE A 424 -30.94 18.21 -25.87
C ILE A 424 -31.59 19.15 -24.86
N LYS A 425 -32.89 19.38 -25.01
CA LYS A 425 -33.74 20.14 -24.11
C LYS A 425 -34.89 19.27 -23.64
N ALA A 426 -35.08 19.14 -22.32
CA ALA A 426 -36.19 18.42 -21.74
C ALA A 426 -37.47 19.29 -21.83
N ASN A 427 -38.50 18.78 -22.47
CA ASN A 427 -39.78 19.48 -22.69
C ASN A 427 -40.92 18.92 -21.84
N ASP A 428 -40.92 17.61 -21.59
CA ASP A 428 -41.99 16.91 -20.86
C ASP A 428 -41.46 15.62 -20.19
N VAL A 429 -42.26 15.06 -19.30
CA VAL A 429 -41.97 13.79 -18.60
C VAL A 429 -43.22 12.90 -18.59
N VAL A 430 -42.99 11.59 -18.77
CA VAL A 430 -44.04 10.56 -18.58
C VAL A 430 -43.81 9.93 -17.19
N LYS A 431 -44.89 9.86 -16.40
CA LYS A 431 -44.85 9.29 -15.04
C LYS A 431 -45.75 8.06 -14.93
N ASP A 432 -45.39 7.19 -13.99
CA ASP A 432 -46.24 6.08 -13.58
C ASP A 432 -47.39 6.56 -12.64
N GLN A 433 -48.23 5.61 -12.21
CA GLN A 433 -49.35 5.87 -11.31
C GLN A 433 -48.91 6.37 -9.91
N ASN A 434 -47.66 6.15 -9.52
CA ASN A 434 -47.08 6.57 -8.26
C ASN A 434 -46.31 7.90 -8.36
N GLY A 435 -46.29 8.51 -9.57
CA GLY A 435 -45.55 9.75 -9.83
C GLY A 435 -44.06 9.59 -10.12
N ALA A 436 -43.57 8.34 -10.23
CA ALA A 436 -42.19 8.09 -10.63
C ALA A 436 -42.00 8.33 -12.13
N ILE A 437 -40.93 9.00 -12.51
CA ILE A 437 -40.62 9.34 -13.89
C ILE A 437 -40.15 8.10 -14.62
N LEU A 438 -40.87 7.74 -15.70
CA LEU A 438 -40.57 6.63 -16.61
C LEU A 438 -39.74 7.08 -17.81
N GLU A 439 -40.12 8.21 -18.40
CA GLU A 439 -39.49 8.76 -19.62
C GLU A 439 -39.35 10.28 -19.52
N VAL A 440 -38.30 10.80 -20.13
CA VAL A 440 -38.10 12.24 -20.35
C VAL A 440 -38.17 12.51 -21.84
N HIS A 441 -39.12 13.36 -22.28
CA HIS A 441 -39.27 13.78 -23.66
C HIS A 441 -38.41 15.00 -23.92
N CYS A 442 -37.50 14.87 -24.88
CA CYS A 442 -36.55 15.93 -25.25
C CYS A 442 -36.66 16.28 -26.72
N THR A 443 -36.23 17.48 -27.10
CA THR A 443 -35.87 17.83 -28.47
C THR A 443 -34.36 17.99 -28.57
N TYR A 444 -33.77 17.64 -29.73
CA TYR A 444 -32.35 17.87 -30.00
C TYR A 444 -32.15 19.10 -30.88
N ASP A 445 -30.99 19.70 -30.76
CA ASP A 445 -30.50 20.82 -31.55
C ASP A 445 -29.26 20.35 -32.33
N GLU A 446 -29.27 20.52 -33.66
CA GLU A 446 -28.14 20.17 -34.53
C GLU A 446 -26.99 21.17 -34.40
N ASP A 447 -27.28 22.42 -33.96
CA ASP A 447 -26.22 23.40 -33.68
C ASP A 447 -25.52 23.08 -32.40
N THR A 448 -24.44 22.31 -32.53
CA THR A 448 -23.56 21.94 -31.40
C THR A 448 -22.58 23.04 -30.96
N SER A 449 -22.55 24.22 -31.66
CA SER A 449 -21.68 25.35 -31.32
C SER A 449 -22.12 26.10 -30.05
N LYS A 450 -23.40 25.97 -29.70
CA LYS A 450 -24.03 26.61 -28.55
C LYS A 450 -23.35 26.18 -27.23
N LYS A 451 -23.04 27.12 -26.35
CA LYS A 451 -22.44 26.85 -25.04
C LYS A 451 -23.52 26.43 -24.05
N VAL A 452 -23.46 25.20 -23.55
CA VAL A 452 -24.29 24.68 -22.44
C VAL A 452 -23.39 24.29 -21.26
N LYS A 453 -23.92 24.36 -20.05
CA LYS A 453 -23.13 24.14 -18.83
C LYS A 453 -22.94 22.66 -18.44
N GLY A 454 -23.82 21.79 -18.92
CA GLY A 454 -23.80 20.36 -18.56
C GLY A 454 -23.46 19.47 -19.75
N THR A 455 -22.69 18.41 -19.50
CA THR A 455 -22.46 17.32 -20.47
C THR A 455 -22.78 16.01 -19.78
N LEU A 456 -23.63 15.18 -20.41
CA LEU A 456 -24.07 13.87 -19.94
C LEU A 456 -23.48 12.78 -20.82
N HIS A 457 -23.16 11.64 -20.23
CA HIS A 457 -22.96 10.39 -20.97
C HIS A 457 -24.32 9.71 -21.18
N TRP A 458 -24.39 8.86 -22.16
CA TRP A 458 -25.62 8.23 -22.63
C TRP A 458 -25.30 6.95 -23.37
N VAL A 459 -26.32 6.10 -23.59
CA VAL A 459 -26.23 4.94 -24.48
C VAL A 459 -27.51 4.81 -25.29
N SER A 460 -27.40 4.40 -26.57
CA SER A 460 -28.56 4.09 -27.42
C SER A 460 -29.27 2.84 -26.91
N ILE A 461 -30.56 2.89 -26.64
CA ILE A 461 -31.33 1.75 -26.13
C ILE A 461 -31.28 0.58 -27.11
N LYS A 462 -31.41 0.87 -28.40
CA LYS A 462 -31.43 -0.13 -29.47
C LYS A 462 -30.14 -0.94 -29.57
N HIS A 463 -28.99 -0.32 -29.22
CA HIS A 463 -27.67 -0.91 -29.41
C HIS A 463 -26.96 -1.22 -28.09
N ALA A 464 -27.57 -0.88 -26.96
CA ALA A 464 -26.95 -1.13 -25.66
C ALA A 464 -26.78 -2.63 -25.42
N ILE A 465 -25.59 -2.98 -24.96
CA ILE A 465 -25.31 -4.32 -24.42
C ILE A 465 -25.53 -4.32 -22.92
N ILE A 466 -25.97 -5.44 -22.38
CA ILE A 466 -26.25 -5.59 -20.94
C ILE A 466 -25.07 -6.30 -20.30
N ALA A 467 -24.63 -5.78 -19.15
CA ALA A 467 -23.58 -6.38 -18.35
C ALA A 467 -23.92 -6.39 -16.86
N GLU A 468 -23.34 -7.33 -16.12
CA GLU A 468 -23.30 -7.29 -14.67
C GLU A 468 -22.20 -6.34 -14.22
N ILE A 469 -22.53 -5.42 -13.33
CA ILE A 469 -21.59 -4.43 -12.78
C ILE A 469 -21.46 -4.68 -11.29
N ARG A 470 -20.23 -4.99 -10.86
CA ARG A 470 -19.88 -5.21 -9.46
C ARG A 470 -19.19 -3.96 -8.92
N GLU A 471 -19.89 -3.21 -8.09
CA GLU A 471 -19.33 -2.06 -7.41
C GLU A 471 -18.79 -2.49 -6.04
N TYR A 472 -17.47 -2.43 -5.89
CA TYR A 472 -16.78 -2.76 -4.65
C TYR A 472 -16.48 -1.50 -3.85
N ASP A 473 -16.77 -1.56 -2.55
CA ASP A 473 -16.34 -0.59 -1.55
C ASP A 473 -15.30 -1.23 -0.61
N ARG A 474 -14.85 -0.50 0.40
CA ARG A 474 -13.93 -1.03 1.42
C ARG A 474 -14.61 -2.15 2.20
N LEU A 475 -13.88 -3.24 2.42
CA LEU A 475 -14.39 -4.41 3.15
C LEU A 475 -14.65 -4.08 4.63
N PHE A 476 -13.88 -3.16 5.21
CA PHE A 476 -14.03 -2.72 6.59
C PHE A 476 -14.45 -1.25 6.68
N SER A 477 -15.36 -0.98 7.62
CA SER A 477 -15.85 0.38 7.91
C SER A 477 -14.97 1.14 8.90
N HIS A 478 -14.08 0.44 9.65
CA HIS A 478 -13.18 1.02 10.64
C HIS A 478 -11.77 1.21 10.10
N GLU A 479 -11.10 2.32 10.47
CA GLU A 479 -9.76 2.66 9.97
C GLU A 479 -8.69 1.64 10.37
N SER A 480 -8.80 1.07 11.57
CA SER A 480 -7.90 0.05 12.11
C SER A 480 -8.71 -1.12 12.66
N PRO A 481 -9.21 -2.04 11.80
CA PRO A 481 -10.22 -3.04 12.21
C PRO A 481 -9.69 -4.11 13.18
N ASP A 482 -8.37 -4.24 13.32
CA ASP A 482 -7.73 -5.22 14.22
C ASP A 482 -6.94 -4.59 15.37
N SER A 483 -7.09 -3.30 15.62
CA SER A 483 -6.38 -2.58 16.69
C SER A 483 -6.98 -2.77 18.08
N ASP A 484 -8.30 -2.99 18.16
CA ASP A 484 -9.02 -3.21 19.41
C ASP A 484 -9.00 -4.71 19.76
N LYS A 485 -8.30 -5.07 20.85
CA LYS A 485 -8.16 -6.47 21.30
C LYS A 485 -9.44 -7.04 21.91
N ASP A 486 -10.34 -6.18 22.33
CA ASP A 486 -11.58 -6.56 23.01
C ASP A 486 -12.75 -6.76 22.02
N LYS A 487 -12.53 -6.47 20.71
CA LYS A 487 -13.53 -6.63 19.66
C LYS A 487 -13.07 -7.61 18.58
N ASP A 488 -14.02 -8.39 18.08
CA ASP A 488 -13.76 -9.19 16.88
C ASP A 488 -13.72 -8.23 15.65
N PHE A 489 -12.68 -8.36 14.84
CA PHE A 489 -12.55 -7.59 13.59
C PHE A 489 -13.75 -7.78 12.65
N MET A 490 -14.46 -8.89 12.78
CA MET A 490 -15.70 -9.20 12.03
C MET A 490 -16.82 -8.19 12.26
N GLU A 491 -16.85 -7.52 13.43
CA GLU A 491 -17.84 -6.48 13.73
C GLU A 491 -17.70 -5.23 12.85
N PHE A 492 -16.53 -5.04 12.27
CA PHE A 492 -16.22 -3.90 11.40
C PHE A 492 -16.41 -4.17 9.90
N ILE A 493 -16.95 -5.33 9.54
CA ILE A 493 -17.25 -5.65 8.13
C ILE A 493 -18.30 -4.67 7.60
N ASN A 494 -18.05 -4.14 6.40
CA ASN A 494 -18.98 -3.31 5.67
C ASN A 494 -19.99 -4.20 4.91
N PRO A 495 -21.25 -4.27 5.33
CA PRO A 495 -22.24 -5.11 4.68
C PRO A 495 -22.58 -4.66 3.24
N LYS A 496 -22.21 -3.43 2.88
CA LYS A 496 -22.37 -2.86 1.54
C LYS A 496 -21.07 -2.83 0.75
N SER A 497 -20.11 -3.69 1.11
CA SER A 497 -18.81 -3.76 0.43
C SER A 497 -18.89 -4.29 -1.01
N LEU A 498 -20.01 -4.91 -1.39
CA LEU A 498 -20.33 -5.33 -2.75
C LEU A 498 -21.78 -4.95 -3.09
N THR A 499 -21.96 -4.27 -4.22
CA THR A 499 -23.28 -4.01 -4.83
C THR A 499 -23.25 -4.48 -6.27
N ILE A 500 -24.22 -5.29 -6.65
CA ILE A 500 -24.36 -5.79 -8.01
C ILE A 500 -25.47 -5.01 -8.71
N LYS A 501 -25.20 -4.52 -9.92
CA LYS A 501 -26.14 -3.77 -10.76
C LYS A 501 -26.17 -4.31 -12.17
N THR A 502 -27.22 -4.01 -12.90
CA THR A 502 -27.26 -4.17 -14.35
C THR A 502 -26.78 -2.88 -14.99
N GLY A 503 -25.79 -2.97 -15.88
CA GLY A 503 -25.30 -1.86 -16.69
C GLY A 503 -25.75 -1.96 -18.12
N TYR A 504 -26.03 -0.81 -18.74
CA TYR A 504 -26.27 -0.64 -20.15
C TYR A 504 -25.08 0.05 -20.79
N LEU A 505 -24.38 -0.64 -21.66
CA LEU A 505 -23.09 -0.25 -22.19
C LEU A 505 -23.13 0.04 -23.67
N GLU A 506 -22.28 0.91 -24.17
CA GLU A 506 -22.11 1.11 -25.61
C GLU A 506 -21.58 -0.17 -26.29
N PRO A 507 -21.96 -0.42 -27.57
CA PRO A 507 -21.68 -1.71 -28.24
C PRO A 507 -20.19 -1.97 -28.51
N SER A 508 -19.31 -0.98 -28.41
CA SER A 508 -17.86 -1.19 -28.54
C SER A 508 -17.29 -2.14 -27.48
N LEU A 509 -18.02 -2.35 -26.38
CA LEU A 509 -17.66 -3.26 -25.30
C LEU A 509 -18.12 -4.71 -25.53
N ALA A 510 -18.72 -5.04 -26.66
CA ALA A 510 -19.22 -6.41 -26.94
C ALA A 510 -18.10 -7.46 -27.10
N THR A 511 -16.88 -7.04 -27.44
CA THR A 511 -15.76 -7.92 -27.79
C THR A 511 -14.55 -7.72 -26.89
N VAL A 512 -14.77 -7.26 -25.66
CA VAL A 512 -13.69 -7.03 -24.69
C VAL A 512 -13.15 -8.34 -24.12
N GLU A 513 -11.88 -8.32 -23.75
CA GLU A 513 -11.20 -9.44 -23.14
C GLU A 513 -11.12 -9.29 -21.61
N VAL A 514 -11.03 -10.41 -20.91
CA VAL A 514 -10.81 -10.45 -19.47
C VAL A 514 -9.55 -9.66 -19.08
N GLY A 515 -9.67 -8.81 -18.08
CA GLY A 515 -8.58 -7.96 -17.59
C GLY A 515 -8.43 -6.63 -18.33
N GLU A 516 -9.18 -6.38 -19.42
CA GLU A 516 -9.20 -5.05 -20.02
C GLU A 516 -9.85 -4.02 -19.10
N GLN A 517 -9.34 -2.79 -19.15
CA GLN A 517 -9.71 -1.72 -18.23
C GLN A 517 -10.28 -0.52 -18.96
N PHE A 518 -11.39 0.01 -18.43
CA PHE A 518 -12.12 1.12 -19.02
C PHE A 518 -12.46 2.19 -17.99
N GLN A 519 -12.48 3.45 -18.41
CA GLN A 519 -13.16 4.49 -17.70
C GLN A 519 -14.61 4.57 -18.17
N PHE A 520 -15.56 4.14 -17.34
CA PHE A 520 -16.96 4.49 -17.56
C PHE A 520 -17.13 5.97 -17.24
N GLN A 521 -17.39 6.76 -18.27
CA GLN A 521 -17.36 8.21 -18.19
C GLN A 521 -18.25 8.73 -17.05
N ARG A 522 -17.68 9.58 -16.18
CA ARG A 522 -18.33 10.16 -15.00
C ARG A 522 -18.63 9.18 -13.86
N LEU A 523 -18.43 7.87 -14.01
CA LEU A 523 -18.75 6.82 -13.03
C LEU A 523 -17.52 6.29 -12.28
N GLY A 524 -16.44 5.97 -13.01
CA GLY A 524 -15.24 5.38 -12.42
C GLY A 524 -14.43 4.57 -13.42
N TYR A 525 -13.49 3.79 -12.89
CA TYR A 525 -12.69 2.84 -13.65
C TYR A 525 -13.18 1.43 -13.37
N PHE A 526 -13.26 0.62 -14.41
CA PHE A 526 -13.80 -0.73 -14.38
C PHE A 526 -12.89 -1.69 -15.13
N ASN A 527 -12.85 -2.93 -14.65
CA ASN A 527 -12.07 -4.04 -15.20
C ASN A 527 -13.01 -5.16 -15.62
N VAL A 528 -12.75 -5.79 -16.75
CA VAL A 528 -13.49 -6.98 -17.18
C VAL A 528 -13.12 -8.15 -16.27
N ASP A 529 -14.09 -8.72 -15.55
CA ASP A 529 -13.88 -9.78 -14.58
C ASP A 529 -13.65 -11.14 -15.24
N ASP A 530 -12.93 -12.03 -14.56
CA ASP A 530 -12.67 -13.41 -14.97
C ASP A 530 -13.95 -14.25 -15.12
N ASP A 531 -15.08 -13.85 -14.50
CA ASP A 531 -16.39 -14.48 -14.66
C ASP A 531 -17.11 -14.11 -15.96
N SER A 532 -16.51 -13.24 -16.80
CA SER A 532 -17.09 -12.86 -18.09
C SER A 532 -17.08 -14.01 -19.07
N THR A 533 -18.19 -14.16 -19.78
CA THR A 533 -18.35 -15.11 -20.92
C THR A 533 -18.87 -14.36 -22.14
N ALA A 534 -18.92 -15.01 -23.28
CA ALA A 534 -19.48 -14.43 -24.50
C ALA A 534 -20.95 -14.01 -24.34
N GLU A 535 -21.73 -14.70 -23.49
CA GLU A 535 -23.14 -14.44 -23.24
C GLU A 535 -23.37 -13.48 -22.04
N LYS A 536 -22.37 -13.33 -21.18
CA LYS A 536 -22.49 -12.54 -19.94
C LYS A 536 -21.21 -11.78 -19.65
N LEU A 537 -21.24 -10.48 -19.89
CA LEU A 537 -20.15 -9.60 -19.48
C LEU A 537 -20.28 -9.20 -18.02
N VAL A 538 -19.16 -9.20 -17.31
CA VAL A 538 -19.04 -8.81 -15.89
C VAL A 538 -17.94 -7.79 -15.75
N PHE A 539 -18.23 -6.65 -15.12
CA PHE A 539 -17.26 -5.60 -14.87
C PHE A 539 -17.12 -5.32 -13.38
N ASN A 540 -15.87 -5.30 -12.91
CA ASN A 540 -15.51 -4.93 -11.57
C ASN A 540 -15.12 -3.46 -11.49
N LYS A 541 -15.75 -2.71 -10.59
CA LYS A 541 -15.33 -1.34 -10.30
C LYS A 541 -13.99 -1.35 -9.58
N THR A 542 -12.95 -0.87 -10.24
CA THR A 542 -11.61 -0.74 -9.67
C THR A 542 -11.57 0.39 -8.66
N VAL A 543 -11.91 1.61 -9.09
CA VAL A 543 -11.88 2.81 -8.26
C VAL A 543 -12.79 3.91 -8.83
N GLY A 544 -13.32 4.77 -7.98
CA GLY A 544 -14.06 5.96 -8.40
C GLY A 544 -13.15 7.06 -8.98
N LEU A 545 -13.72 8.02 -9.73
CA LEU A 545 -12.99 9.15 -10.29
C LEU A 545 -12.43 10.11 -9.21
N ARG A 546 -12.99 10.09 -8.01
CA ARG A 546 -12.58 10.92 -6.88
C ARG A 546 -12.62 10.10 -5.61
N ASP A 547 -11.84 10.50 -4.62
CA ASP A 547 -11.94 9.92 -3.27
C ASP A 547 -13.31 10.30 -2.65
N SER A 548 -14.19 9.30 -2.54
CA SER A 548 -15.51 9.44 -1.91
C SER A 548 -15.46 9.38 -0.40
N TRP A 549 -14.48 8.65 0.17
CA TRP A 549 -14.33 8.46 1.62
C TRP A 549 -13.81 9.69 2.34
N ALA A 550 -13.03 10.53 1.67
CA ALA A 550 -12.59 11.82 2.23
C ALA A 550 -13.75 12.71 2.65
N LYS A 551 -14.93 12.54 2.01
CA LYS A 551 -16.16 13.28 2.34
C LYS A 551 -16.97 12.67 3.47
N GLN A 552 -16.76 11.36 3.76
CA GLN A 552 -17.48 10.61 4.80
C GLN A 552 -16.77 10.68 6.15
N LYS A 553 -15.51 11.13 6.21
CA LYS A 553 -14.85 11.42 7.50
C LYS A 553 -15.72 12.42 8.24
N PRO A 554 -16.22 12.11 9.45
CA PRO A 554 -17.07 13.05 10.18
C PRO A 554 -16.32 14.37 10.31
N LYS A 555 -16.91 15.42 9.78
CA LYS A 555 -16.47 16.78 10.14
C LYS A 555 -16.59 16.86 11.65
N PRO A 556 -15.59 17.37 12.38
CA PRO A 556 -15.73 17.55 13.81
C PRO A 556 -17.02 18.36 14.05
N GLN A 557 -18.02 17.69 14.64
CA GLN A 557 -19.29 18.34 14.99
C GLN A 557 -18.99 19.43 16.00
N ASN A 558 -19.30 20.65 15.61
CA ASN A 558 -19.32 21.79 16.51
C ASN A 558 -20.55 21.64 17.42
N ASN A 559 -20.48 20.80 18.44
CA ASN A 559 -21.48 20.73 19.49
C ASN A 559 -21.26 21.89 20.44
N GLN A 560 -22.02 22.97 20.21
CA GLN A 560 -22.33 23.91 21.28
C GLN A 560 -23.29 23.25 22.28
N ASN A 561 -22.87 23.28 23.55
CA ASN A 561 -23.53 22.87 24.78
C ASN A 561 -23.42 21.38 25.19
N GLN A 562 -22.39 21.11 25.97
CA GLN A 562 -22.53 20.49 27.30
C GLN A 562 -21.16 20.49 28.02
N ASN A 563 -21.12 21.08 29.20
CA ASN A 563 -20.00 21.06 30.14
C ASN A 563 -19.62 19.62 30.51
N LYS A 564 -18.51 19.10 30.00
CA LYS A 564 -17.69 18.05 30.61
C LYS A 564 -16.26 18.14 30.05
N ALA A 565 -15.27 17.89 30.91
CA ALA A 565 -13.84 18.11 30.72
C ALA A 565 -13.30 17.72 29.34
N LYS A 566 -12.60 18.65 28.68
CA LYS A 566 -11.96 18.51 27.36
C LYS A 566 -10.80 17.52 27.43
N PRO A 567 -10.68 16.54 26.47
CA PRO A 567 -9.38 15.97 26.14
C PRO A 567 -8.54 17.06 25.43
N GLN A 568 -7.28 17.16 25.81
CA GLN A 568 -6.34 18.11 25.20
C GLN A 568 -6.24 17.85 23.69
N GLN A 569 -6.86 18.72 22.88
CA GLN A 569 -6.47 18.89 21.48
C GLN A 569 -5.00 19.34 21.48
N GLN A 570 -4.12 18.60 20.76
CA GLN A 570 -2.82 19.13 20.38
C GLN A 570 -3.05 20.43 19.61
N LYS A 571 -2.84 21.57 20.27
CA LYS A 571 -2.79 22.89 19.62
C LYS A 571 -1.71 22.79 18.53
N ARG A 572 -2.04 23.11 17.28
CA ARG A 572 -1.02 23.38 16.26
C ARG A 572 -0.09 24.42 16.86
N SER A 573 1.23 24.15 16.87
CA SER A 573 2.19 25.11 17.42
C SER A 573 2.03 26.45 16.72
N ALA A 574 2.10 27.55 17.45
CA ALA A 574 2.00 28.91 16.91
C ALA A 574 2.97 29.10 15.74
N ILE A 575 4.16 28.51 15.82
CA ILE A 575 5.18 28.53 14.76
C ILE A 575 4.70 27.89 13.45
N SER A 576 3.93 26.79 13.50
CA SER A 576 3.37 26.15 12.30
C SER A 576 2.35 27.03 11.59
N VAL A 577 1.57 27.81 12.35
CA VAL A 577 0.59 28.77 11.82
C VAL A 577 1.29 29.98 11.19
N ILE A 578 2.33 30.52 11.85
CA ILE A 578 3.17 31.60 11.32
C ILE A 578 3.80 31.22 9.99
N GLN A 579 4.36 30.00 9.88
CA GLN A 579 4.90 29.50 8.62
C GLN A 579 3.83 29.36 7.52
N GLN A 580 2.61 29.00 7.88
CA GLN A 580 1.51 28.88 6.92
C GLN A 580 1.07 30.23 6.37
N PHE A 581 1.01 31.26 7.22
CA PHE A 581 0.75 32.63 6.80
C PHE A 581 1.85 33.13 5.86
N GLY A 582 3.11 32.90 6.19
CA GLY A 582 4.24 33.32 5.37
C GLY A 582 4.21 32.74 3.94
N LYS A 583 3.72 31.48 3.75
CA LYS A 583 3.65 30.89 2.39
C LYS A 583 2.82 31.68 1.39
N LYS A 584 1.89 32.49 1.84
CA LYS A 584 0.96 33.28 0.99
C LYS A 584 1.19 34.79 1.08
N TYR A 585 2.02 35.28 2.00
CA TYR A 585 2.13 36.70 2.37
C TYR A 585 2.42 37.61 1.18
N THR A 586 3.40 37.30 0.37
CA THR A 586 3.81 38.11 -0.81
C THR A 586 2.77 38.17 -1.93
N ASN A 587 1.75 37.29 -1.90
CA ASN A 587 0.69 37.24 -2.90
C ASN A 587 -0.64 37.90 -2.41
N LEU A 588 -0.62 38.49 -1.24
CA LEU A 588 -1.79 39.15 -0.66
C LEU A 588 -1.83 40.66 -1.02
N SER A 589 -3.01 41.24 -1.08
CA SER A 589 -3.16 42.70 -1.15
C SER A 589 -2.68 43.37 0.15
N GLU A 590 -2.26 44.63 0.08
CA GLU A 590 -1.73 45.39 1.24
C GLU A 590 -2.66 45.32 2.46
N GLU A 591 -3.96 45.50 2.28
CA GLU A 591 -4.94 45.35 3.36
C GLU A 591 -4.93 44.01 4.04
N LYS A 592 -4.78 42.92 3.25
CA LYS A 592 -4.69 41.55 3.76
C LYS A 592 -3.34 41.25 4.40
N GLN A 593 -2.26 41.85 3.91
CA GLN A 593 -0.93 41.78 4.52
C GLN A 593 -0.93 42.38 5.92
N LEU A 594 -1.55 43.57 6.10
CA LEU A 594 -1.70 44.21 7.40
C LEU A 594 -2.47 43.36 8.40
N LYS A 595 -3.55 42.70 7.96
CA LYS A 595 -4.32 41.80 8.80
C LYS A 595 -3.49 40.58 9.23
N VAL A 596 -2.78 39.93 8.29
CA VAL A 596 -1.91 38.77 8.56
C VAL A 596 -0.73 39.19 9.44
N LYS A 597 -0.17 40.37 9.27
CA LYS A 597 0.88 40.93 10.13
C LYS A 597 0.42 40.99 11.60
N SER A 598 -0.79 41.54 11.85
CA SER A 598 -1.37 41.58 13.20
C SER A 598 -1.62 40.18 13.79
N GLU A 599 -2.07 39.23 12.96
CA GLU A 599 -2.28 37.85 13.41
C GLU A 599 -0.96 37.15 13.76
N ILE A 600 0.12 37.38 13.01
CA ILE A 600 1.48 36.85 13.33
C ILE A 600 2.00 37.50 14.62
N GLN A 601 1.82 38.79 14.84
CA GLN A 601 2.24 39.48 16.06
C GLN A 601 1.53 38.91 17.30
N GLU A 602 0.24 38.60 17.20
CA GLU A 602 -0.50 37.98 18.29
C GLU A 602 -0.01 36.56 18.59
N LEU A 603 0.23 35.76 17.53
CA LEU A 603 0.78 34.38 17.66
C LEU A 603 2.21 34.36 18.18
N ALA A 604 3.00 35.43 17.95
CA ALA A 604 4.38 35.50 18.42
C ALA A 604 4.48 35.54 19.95
N LYS A 605 3.40 35.89 20.67
CA LYS A 605 3.35 35.83 22.14
C LYS A 605 3.45 34.40 22.68
N ASP A 606 3.08 33.40 21.87
CA ASP A 606 3.10 31.95 22.19
C ASP A 606 4.29 31.23 21.57
N VAL A 607 5.30 31.94 21.05
CA VAL A 607 6.50 31.42 20.39
C VAL A 607 7.74 31.78 21.18
N SER A 608 8.65 30.84 21.32
CA SER A 608 9.97 31.05 21.93
C SER A 608 11.07 31.32 20.89
N TYR A 609 12.23 31.81 21.34
CA TYR A 609 13.41 31.94 20.48
C TYR A 609 13.79 30.58 19.85
N ASP A 610 13.79 29.50 20.64
CA ASP A 610 14.14 28.15 20.20
C ASP A 610 13.18 27.61 19.10
N ASP A 611 11.97 28.13 19.03
CA ASP A 611 11.02 27.79 17.96
C ASP A 611 11.34 28.53 16.64
N LEU A 612 11.91 29.74 16.71
CA LEU A 612 12.24 30.57 15.55
C LEU A 612 13.62 30.33 14.97
N GLU A 613 14.62 30.07 15.81
CA GLU A 613 16.02 29.89 15.40
C GLU A 613 16.23 28.87 14.26
N PRO A 614 15.58 27.68 14.27
CA PRO A 614 15.70 26.71 13.18
C PRO A 614 15.23 27.26 11.82
N LEU A 615 14.49 28.35 11.80
CA LEU A 615 13.96 29.00 10.59
C LEU A 615 14.88 30.10 10.05
N PHE A 616 15.97 30.47 10.73
CA PHE A 616 16.93 31.45 10.27
C PHE A 616 17.83 30.94 9.15
N GLY A 617 17.97 29.62 9.03
CA GLY A 617 18.88 28.98 8.08
C GLY A 617 18.42 29.03 6.62
N THR A 618 19.29 28.63 5.72
CA THR A 618 19.12 28.61 4.26
C THR A 618 18.02 27.67 3.76
N ALA A 619 17.44 26.82 4.63
CA ALA A 619 16.34 25.92 4.29
C ALA A 619 15.01 26.64 4.03
N VAL A 620 14.83 27.88 4.48
CA VAL A 620 13.63 28.68 4.24
C VAL A 620 13.80 29.46 2.93
N LYS A 621 13.48 28.84 1.82
CA LYS A 621 13.66 29.41 0.45
C LYS A 621 12.62 30.46 0.04
N LYS A 622 11.52 30.67 0.77
CA LYS A 622 10.42 31.55 0.36
C LYS A 622 10.48 32.88 1.11
N ALA A 623 10.54 34.01 0.39
CA ALA A 623 10.56 35.35 0.96
C ALA A 623 9.42 35.60 1.95
N GLY A 624 8.18 35.20 1.62
CA GLY A 624 7.04 35.39 2.51
C GLY A 624 7.16 34.63 3.86
N THR A 625 7.80 33.47 3.90
CA THR A 625 8.04 32.77 5.17
C THR A 625 9.09 33.51 6.00
N ARG A 626 10.14 34.07 5.38
CA ARG A 626 11.14 34.90 6.07
C ARG A 626 10.52 36.20 6.60
N ILE A 627 9.63 36.81 5.85
CA ILE A 627 8.85 38.01 6.33
C ILE A 627 8.06 37.64 7.59
N ALA A 628 7.33 36.53 7.58
CA ALA A 628 6.56 36.08 8.75
C ALA A 628 7.43 35.82 9.98
N VAL A 629 8.62 35.25 9.78
CA VAL A 629 9.63 35.00 10.84
C VAL A 629 10.17 36.35 11.37
N LEU A 630 10.46 37.34 10.49
CA LEU A 630 10.91 38.68 10.92
C LEU A 630 9.83 39.41 11.73
N ILE A 631 8.56 39.31 11.33
CA ILE A 631 7.45 39.92 12.08
C ILE A 631 7.34 39.33 13.48
N ALA A 632 7.46 37.97 13.59
CA ALA A 632 7.45 37.32 14.89
C ALA A 632 8.68 37.65 15.73
N LEU A 633 9.88 37.64 15.12
CA LEU A 633 11.14 38.00 15.78
C LEU A 633 11.11 39.47 16.33
N LYS A 634 10.57 40.40 15.54
CA LYS A 634 10.39 41.78 15.96
C LYS A 634 9.52 41.91 17.21
N GLU A 635 8.48 41.09 17.32
CA GLU A 635 7.62 41.08 18.50
C GLU A 635 8.32 40.49 19.73
N LEU A 636 9.11 39.43 19.55
CA LEU A 636 9.93 38.87 20.64
C LEU A 636 11.00 39.84 21.15
N LEU A 637 11.67 40.57 20.23
CA LEU A 637 12.64 41.62 20.61
C LEU A 637 12.01 42.75 21.40
N LYS A 638 10.79 43.16 21.04
CA LYS A 638 10.02 44.14 21.81
C LYS A 638 9.66 43.65 23.22
N ASN A 639 9.47 42.33 23.35
CA ASN A 639 9.10 41.69 24.61
C ASN A 639 10.32 41.24 25.44
N GLY A 640 11.52 41.70 25.10
CA GLY A 640 12.74 41.52 25.93
C GLY A 640 13.68 40.43 25.49
N LEU A 641 13.50 39.84 24.29
CA LEU A 641 14.52 38.94 23.73
C LEU A 641 15.79 39.73 23.42
N GLU A 642 16.93 39.30 23.93
CA GLU A 642 18.23 39.90 23.63
C GLU A 642 18.73 39.45 22.23
N ARG A 643 19.39 40.35 21.51
CA ARG A 643 20.00 40.06 20.22
C ARG A 643 21.26 39.19 20.41
N ASN A 644 21.39 38.19 19.60
CA ASN A 644 22.59 37.37 19.49
C ASN A 644 23.10 37.35 18.03
N ASP A 645 24.24 36.65 17.79
CA ASP A 645 24.87 36.62 16.48
C ASP A 645 23.98 35.97 15.41
N ALA A 646 23.21 34.95 15.73
CA ALA A 646 22.28 34.29 14.80
C ALA A 646 21.14 35.22 14.35
N ILE A 647 20.58 35.99 15.29
CA ILE A 647 19.56 37.02 15.00
C ILE A 647 20.14 38.11 14.08
N ASN A 648 21.33 38.60 14.41
CA ASN A 648 21.97 39.67 13.61
C ASN A 648 22.29 39.18 12.19
N GLU A 649 22.82 37.97 12.06
CA GLU A 649 23.11 37.37 10.75
C GLU A 649 21.84 37.18 9.92
N PHE A 650 20.73 36.72 10.52
CA PHE A 650 19.44 36.55 9.84
C PHE A 650 18.88 37.87 9.35
N ILE A 651 18.92 38.95 10.17
CA ILE A 651 18.48 40.29 9.79
C ILE A 651 19.32 40.84 8.65
N GLU A 652 20.65 40.78 8.74
CA GLU A 652 21.54 41.30 7.69
C GLU A 652 21.36 40.56 6.35
N LYS A 653 21.18 39.25 6.40
CA LYS A 653 20.83 38.45 5.19
C LYS A 653 19.48 38.87 4.62
N ALA A 654 18.48 39.24 5.44
CA ALA A 654 17.18 39.70 4.97
C ALA A 654 17.25 41.11 4.37
N LYS A 655 18.09 42.02 4.91
CA LYS A 655 18.35 43.32 4.35
C LYS A 655 19.04 43.28 2.98
N ALA A 656 19.84 42.23 2.74
CA ALA A 656 20.54 42.02 1.46
C ALA A 656 19.71 41.29 0.41
N ASP A 657 18.44 40.98 0.69
CA ASP A 657 17.57 40.19 -0.22
C ASP A 657 17.04 41.05 -1.39
N LYS A 658 16.60 40.38 -2.45
CA LYS A 658 16.00 41.03 -3.64
C LYS A 658 14.53 41.39 -3.46
N ASN A 659 13.87 40.92 -2.39
CA ASN A 659 12.47 41.14 -2.13
C ASN A 659 12.26 42.41 -1.27
N GLU A 660 11.69 43.44 -1.87
CA GLU A 660 11.51 44.77 -1.23
C GLU A 660 10.72 44.73 0.09
N VAL A 661 9.69 43.89 0.18
CA VAL A 661 8.89 43.72 1.41
C VAL A 661 9.71 43.09 2.52
N LEU A 662 10.56 42.10 2.18
CA LEU A 662 11.45 41.44 3.15
C LEU A 662 12.51 42.44 3.67
N VAL A 663 13.08 43.24 2.76
CA VAL A 663 14.08 44.27 3.09
C VAL A 663 13.44 45.36 3.98
N ALA A 664 12.21 45.79 3.68
CA ALA A 664 11.50 46.74 4.49
C ALA A 664 11.25 46.25 5.92
N GLU A 665 10.72 45.01 6.08
CA GLU A 665 10.48 44.42 7.41
C GLU A 665 11.79 44.20 8.20
N ALA A 666 12.89 43.86 7.54
CA ALA A 666 14.19 43.67 8.19
C ALA A 666 14.81 45.02 8.62
N SER A 667 14.53 46.08 7.87
CA SER A 667 15.04 47.44 8.17
C SER A 667 14.34 48.14 9.35
N GLU A 668 13.16 47.63 9.71
CA GLU A 668 12.40 48.08 10.87
C GLU A 668 12.84 47.42 12.20
N ILE A 669 13.72 46.44 12.16
CA ILE A 669 14.32 45.76 13.28
C ILE A 669 15.71 46.35 13.54
#